data_a7e85d5cb1c2159d1d1e2594fa8ec69e
#
_entry.id   a7e85d5cb1c2159d1d1e2594fa8ec69e
#
_cell.length_a   1.000
_cell.length_b   1.000
_cell.length_c   1.000
_cell.angle_alpha   90.00
_cell.angle_beta   90.00
_cell.angle_gamma   90.00
#
_symmetry.space_group_name_H-M   'P 1'
#
loop_
_entity.id
_entity.type
_entity.pdbx_description
1 polymer ?
#
loop_
_entity_poly.entity_id
_entity_poly.type
_entity_poly.pdbx_seq_one_letter_code
_entity_poly.pdbx_strand_id
1 'polypeptide(L)'
;MIGETISHYRIIDPLGSGGMGQVFRAEDTRLGRQVALKFLTPDLAKDPASLERFQREARAASSLNHPGICTIYDVGEYNGQPFLVMELLEGQTLRERIGTRAMPTDALLEFGAQIADALDAAGSRGIVHRDIKPANIFITARGQAKILDFGLAKQGASRRIAETVGTGNTVTQPTSDHLFLTSPGSAIGTIAYMSPEQARGEDLDARTDLFSLGAVLYEMASGQAAFNGNTSAVIFDSILNRTPVAPSTLNPNLPPKLEEIIGKSLEKDRDLRYQTAAELRGDLKRLKRDSDSSRAPAGSSGSWKSATVAGGSPSLPLSGSAQTTTPIPSSSSTISPNTAAQQSSGWPLIAKIAPVVVALIAMVALIVHLRSTTTHPDTPSSFLQMTINPLTSSGNIHSATISADGKWLAYIQDEKNGHGVWVRQLGTGSTAQVVPGTPGEISGIVFSLDGNYLYYNKHFPNNPVSTLFKVPSLGGTPSQVLVDIDSPLSFSPDGKKFVFVRQTPQAKTSALLTANADGSAEKPLMTIHDPSIFSFQGPAWSPDGKNIAIAQSPNGDFAKYAVETVAADTGASTPLGSDAWAFPRQMAWLPDGSAVIFSSAANRVAANPQIWSLSFPGGEKRRITNDLNFYQGLSITSDGSTLATVQVILTGSLWKANFGSSAALSPPTQITSGIGRADGIGGVAWPTPGKILYEYYNSGSIRLATVAPDGADSRDITLPATEVFSPASCGADGQYFIYGSRNAGGGISIWRANLDGSNPKQLDSDSYGDLPSCSPDGKTVVYLNASDTPALMRVSIDGGAPTQIVKGIFTSPRVSPDGKTIAAFSVPDILKPPRLNLIDMNSGEIRNSFEVPAETAVQGEGGHKLEWTNDGRSVIFIVLKDETPGLWAQPVTATGAPTISAKRIMSFPPESSVYAFAQSPDGKQIVFAQGQALTDAVLISHFH
;
A
#
# COMPACT_ATOMS: atom_id res chain seq x y z
N MET A 1 13.33 -24.86 -2.45
CA MET A 1 12.20 -25.82 -2.62
C MET A 1 11.81 -26.09 -4.08
N ILE A 2 11.90 -25.13 -5.02
CA ILE A 2 11.59 -25.42 -6.44
C ILE A 2 12.57 -26.45 -7.00
N GLY A 3 12.06 -27.52 -7.62
CA GLY A 3 12.86 -28.66 -8.13
C GLY A 3 13.19 -29.75 -7.11
N GLU A 4 12.95 -29.50 -5.82
CA GLU A 4 13.14 -30.51 -4.79
C GLU A 4 12.02 -31.55 -4.78
N THR A 5 12.38 -32.77 -4.35
CA THR A 5 11.40 -33.85 -4.20
C THR A 5 11.17 -34.11 -2.71
N ILE A 6 9.95 -33.88 -2.27
CA ILE A 6 9.50 -34.06 -0.89
C ILE A 6 8.65 -35.32 -0.83
N SER A 7 9.18 -36.39 -0.18
CA SER A 7 8.63 -37.73 -0.29
C SER A 7 8.62 -38.16 -1.77
N HIS A 8 7.48 -38.23 -2.38
CA HIS A 8 7.30 -38.53 -3.83
C HIS A 8 6.63 -37.38 -4.59
N TYR A 9 6.61 -36.19 -4.02
CA TYR A 9 6.05 -34.98 -4.64
C TYR A 9 7.20 -34.06 -5.09
N ARG A 10 7.34 -33.85 -6.40
CA ARG A 10 8.33 -32.94 -6.97
C ARG A 10 7.74 -31.54 -7.09
N ILE A 11 8.31 -30.57 -6.38
CA ILE A 11 7.86 -29.18 -6.41
C ILE A 11 8.17 -28.56 -7.77
N ILE A 12 7.14 -27.98 -8.41
CA ILE A 12 7.25 -27.35 -9.73
C ILE A 12 7.39 -25.83 -9.58
N ASP A 13 6.41 -25.15 -8.94
CA ASP A 13 6.35 -23.70 -8.75
C ASP A 13 5.48 -23.30 -7.55
N PRO A 14 5.62 -22.07 -7.04
CA PRO A 14 4.76 -21.55 -5.98
C PRO A 14 3.40 -21.14 -6.58
N LEU A 15 2.31 -21.48 -5.90
CA LEU A 15 0.94 -21.06 -6.22
C LEU A 15 0.51 -19.84 -5.39
N GLY A 16 1.08 -19.66 -4.19
CA GLY A 16 0.75 -18.55 -3.31
C GLY A 16 1.29 -18.72 -1.90
N SER A 17 1.25 -17.63 -1.14
CA SER A 17 1.59 -17.61 0.28
C SER A 17 0.51 -16.85 1.04
N GLY A 18 0.17 -17.29 2.25
CA GLY A 18 -0.82 -16.67 3.10
C GLY A 18 -0.55 -16.89 4.58
N GLY A 19 -1.37 -16.36 5.46
CA GLY A 19 -1.20 -16.42 6.91
C GLY A 19 -1.16 -17.83 7.51
N MET A 20 -1.48 -18.87 6.74
CA MET A 20 -1.44 -20.28 7.15
C MET A 20 -0.33 -21.09 6.48
N GLY A 21 0.55 -20.47 5.67
CA GLY A 21 1.67 -21.15 5.06
C GLY A 21 1.86 -20.87 3.57
N GLN A 22 2.73 -21.65 2.93
CA GLN A 22 3.06 -21.56 1.50
C GLN A 22 2.41 -22.71 0.74
N VAL A 23 1.90 -22.42 -0.46
CA VAL A 23 1.28 -23.41 -1.34
C VAL A 23 2.10 -23.52 -2.63
N PHE A 24 2.46 -24.75 -3.00
CA PHE A 24 3.23 -25.06 -4.20
C PHE A 24 2.45 -26.01 -5.11
N ARG A 25 2.62 -25.84 -6.41
CA ARG A 25 2.27 -26.86 -7.37
C ARG A 25 3.37 -27.92 -7.37
N ALA A 26 2.98 -29.20 -7.31
CA ALA A 26 3.91 -30.31 -7.35
C ALA A 26 3.37 -31.44 -8.23
N GLU A 27 4.26 -32.32 -8.65
CA GLU A 27 3.94 -33.54 -9.35
C GLU A 27 4.06 -34.74 -8.39
N ASP A 28 2.97 -35.45 -8.22
CA ASP A 28 2.98 -36.77 -7.59
C ASP A 28 3.65 -37.76 -8.56
N THR A 29 4.90 -38.07 -8.31
CA THR A 29 5.73 -38.91 -9.21
C THR A 29 5.31 -40.38 -9.22
N ARG A 30 4.50 -40.83 -8.24
CA ARG A 30 3.96 -42.22 -8.21
C ARG A 30 2.71 -42.35 -9.06
N LEU A 31 1.83 -41.33 -9.06
CA LEU A 31 0.55 -41.37 -9.77
C LEU A 31 0.56 -40.54 -11.05
N GLY A 32 1.62 -39.82 -11.36
CA GLY A 32 1.77 -38.99 -12.56
C GLY A 32 0.75 -37.86 -12.67
N ARG A 33 0.33 -37.26 -11.54
CA ARG A 33 -0.65 -36.17 -11.50
C ARG A 33 -0.10 -34.95 -10.81
N GLN A 34 -0.64 -33.77 -11.17
CA GLN A 34 -0.32 -32.54 -10.45
C GLN A 34 -1.21 -32.38 -9.21
N VAL A 35 -0.61 -31.85 -8.15
CA VAL A 35 -1.23 -31.64 -6.83
C VAL A 35 -0.82 -30.28 -6.28
N ALA A 36 -1.57 -29.76 -5.30
CA ALA A 36 -1.17 -28.59 -4.51
C ALA A 36 -0.60 -29.08 -3.17
N LEU A 37 0.63 -28.64 -2.83
CA LEU A 37 1.26 -28.88 -1.53
C LEU A 37 1.19 -27.62 -0.70
N LYS A 38 0.51 -27.70 0.43
CA LYS A 38 0.39 -26.59 1.40
C LYS A 38 1.25 -26.88 2.63
N PHE A 39 2.33 -26.11 2.81
CA PHE A 39 3.16 -26.17 4.01
C PHE A 39 2.57 -25.27 5.08
N LEU A 40 2.49 -25.79 6.31
CA LEU A 40 2.07 -25.00 7.46
C LEU A 40 3.23 -24.13 7.98
N THR A 41 2.88 -23.06 8.68
CA THR A 41 3.88 -22.20 9.29
C THR A 41 4.73 -22.97 10.34
N PRO A 42 6.03 -22.67 10.48
CA PRO A 42 6.91 -23.35 11.43
C PRO A 42 6.44 -23.27 12.89
N ASP A 43 5.64 -22.24 13.24
CA ASP A 43 5.15 -22.06 14.60
C ASP A 43 4.05 -23.07 14.98
N LEU A 44 3.26 -23.52 14.01
CA LEU A 44 2.32 -24.63 14.20
C LEU A 44 3.01 -25.98 14.43
N ALA A 45 4.21 -26.14 13.88
CA ALA A 45 5.01 -27.36 14.02
C ALA A 45 5.67 -27.47 15.41
N LYS A 46 5.84 -26.36 16.13
CA LYS A 46 6.50 -26.34 17.46
C LYS A 46 5.59 -26.77 18.63
N ASP A 47 4.26 -26.72 18.43
CA ASP A 47 3.31 -27.14 19.47
C ASP A 47 2.73 -28.54 19.17
N PRO A 48 3.11 -29.59 19.92
CA PRO A 48 2.64 -30.95 19.70
C PRO A 48 1.11 -31.09 19.73
N ALA A 49 0.44 -30.32 20.60
CA ALA A 49 -1.02 -30.35 20.72
C ALA A 49 -1.72 -29.72 19.50
N SER A 50 -1.13 -28.72 18.87
CA SER A 50 -1.62 -28.12 17.63
C SER A 50 -1.37 -29.02 16.43
N LEU A 51 -0.23 -29.74 16.40
CA LEU A 51 0.08 -30.70 15.35
C LEU A 51 -0.86 -31.93 15.38
N GLU A 52 -1.13 -32.48 16.57
CA GLU A 52 -2.07 -33.61 16.73
C GLU A 52 -3.50 -33.21 16.30
N ARG A 53 -3.95 -32.01 16.69
CA ARG A 53 -5.25 -31.46 16.26
C ARG A 53 -5.31 -31.29 14.74
N PHE A 54 -4.27 -30.69 14.15
CA PHE A 54 -4.17 -30.54 12.69
C PHE A 54 -4.29 -31.90 11.98
N GLN A 55 -3.54 -32.91 12.41
CA GLN A 55 -3.60 -34.25 11.81
C GLN A 55 -4.99 -34.87 11.94
N ARG A 56 -5.67 -34.67 13.08
CA ARG A 56 -7.02 -35.17 13.32
C ARG A 56 -8.05 -34.48 12.43
N GLU A 57 -7.98 -33.16 12.34
CA GLU A 57 -8.90 -32.37 11.50
C GLU A 57 -8.65 -32.61 9.99
N ALA A 58 -7.40 -32.76 9.58
CA ALA A 58 -7.06 -33.13 8.21
C ALA A 58 -7.58 -34.53 7.84
N ARG A 59 -7.50 -35.50 8.76
CA ARG A 59 -8.11 -36.85 8.58
C ARG A 59 -9.63 -36.77 8.50
N ALA A 60 -10.28 -35.94 9.33
CA ALA A 60 -11.73 -35.74 9.25
C ALA A 60 -12.14 -35.10 7.91
N ALA A 61 -11.44 -34.08 7.47
CA ALA A 61 -11.68 -33.43 6.19
C ALA A 61 -11.39 -34.35 4.99
N SER A 62 -10.37 -35.20 5.06
CA SER A 62 -10.05 -36.18 3.99
C SER A 62 -11.14 -37.25 3.79
N SER A 63 -12.00 -37.46 4.80
CA SER A 63 -13.16 -38.37 4.69
C SER A 63 -14.30 -37.78 3.85
N LEU A 64 -14.29 -36.47 3.58
CA LEU A 64 -15.30 -35.79 2.76
C LEU A 64 -14.98 -35.96 1.27
N ASN A 65 -15.86 -36.69 0.59
CA ASN A 65 -15.82 -36.80 -0.87
C ASN A 65 -17.06 -36.13 -1.46
N HIS A 66 -16.90 -34.87 -1.89
CA HIS A 66 -17.99 -34.06 -2.43
C HIS A 66 -17.45 -33.12 -3.53
N PRO A 67 -18.15 -32.94 -4.66
CA PRO A 67 -17.68 -32.09 -5.75
C PRO A 67 -17.45 -30.62 -5.34
N GLY A 68 -18.17 -30.09 -4.37
CA GLY A 68 -18.02 -28.74 -3.82
C GLY A 68 -17.01 -28.62 -2.69
N ILE A 69 -16.20 -29.65 -2.39
CA ILE A 69 -15.14 -29.65 -1.36
C ILE A 69 -13.79 -29.96 -2.02
N CYS A 70 -12.76 -29.25 -1.68
CA CYS A 70 -11.40 -29.54 -2.15
C CYS A 70 -10.90 -30.85 -1.54
N THR A 71 -10.50 -31.79 -2.37
CA THR A 71 -10.06 -33.13 -1.93
C THR A 71 -8.68 -33.07 -1.30
N ILE A 72 -8.52 -33.59 -0.08
CA ILE A 72 -7.23 -33.83 0.56
C ILE A 72 -6.78 -35.24 0.20
N TYR A 73 -5.57 -35.35 -0.39
CA TYR A 73 -5.00 -36.61 -0.82
C TYR A 73 -4.08 -37.26 0.18
N ASP A 74 -3.28 -36.42 0.90
CA ASP A 74 -2.27 -36.91 1.83
C ASP A 74 -1.89 -35.84 2.85
N VAL A 75 -1.25 -36.27 3.96
CA VAL A 75 -0.69 -35.43 5.01
C VAL A 75 0.71 -35.95 5.29
N GLY A 76 1.71 -35.10 5.23
CA GLY A 76 3.10 -35.47 5.45
C GLY A 76 3.86 -34.46 6.28
N GLU A 77 5.15 -34.76 6.50
CA GLU A 77 6.10 -33.89 7.19
C GLU A 77 7.42 -33.88 6.42
N TYR A 78 8.02 -32.71 6.34
CA TYR A 78 9.33 -32.51 5.70
C TYR A 78 10.17 -31.53 6.53
N ASN A 79 11.35 -31.97 6.97
CA ASN A 79 12.24 -31.19 7.84
C ASN A 79 11.55 -30.61 9.09
N GLY A 80 10.67 -31.40 9.73
CA GLY A 80 9.91 -30.94 10.91
C GLY A 80 8.74 -30.00 10.58
N GLN A 81 8.45 -29.75 9.30
CA GLN A 81 7.35 -28.90 8.85
C GLN A 81 6.24 -29.76 8.24
N PRO A 82 5.03 -29.78 8.80
CA PRO A 82 3.91 -30.52 8.28
C PRO A 82 3.38 -29.89 6.98
N PHE A 83 2.92 -30.75 6.05
CA PHE A 83 2.30 -30.32 4.82
C PHE A 83 1.06 -31.14 4.48
N LEU A 84 0.17 -30.52 3.72
CA LEU A 84 -1.04 -31.12 3.13
C LEU A 84 -0.85 -31.26 1.63
N VAL A 85 -1.29 -32.40 1.09
CA VAL A 85 -1.39 -32.63 -0.35
C VAL A 85 -2.85 -32.59 -0.73
N MET A 86 -3.22 -31.70 -1.64
CA MET A 86 -4.60 -31.50 -2.03
C MET A 86 -4.77 -31.41 -3.56
N GLU A 87 -6.01 -31.47 -3.97
CA GLU A 87 -6.43 -31.26 -5.36
C GLU A 87 -5.90 -29.92 -5.88
N LEU A 88 -5.22 -29.94 -7.03
CA LEU A 88 -4.83 -28.73 -7.75
C LEU A 88 -6.05 -28.15 -8.47
N LEU A 89 -6.43 -26.94 -8.13
CA LEU A 89 -7.58 -26.25 -8.72
C LEU A 89 -7.11 -25.18 -9.70
N GLU A 90 -7.78 -25.09 -10.85
CA GLU A 90 -7.60 -24.03 -11.83
C GLU A 90 -8.77 -23.06 -11.77
N GLY A 91 -8.52 -21.77 -11.59
CA GLY A 91 -9.56 -20.75 -11.45
C GLY A 91 -9.12 -19.61 -10.54
N GLN A 92 -10.04 -19.08 -9.74
CA GLN A 92 -9.80 -17.96 -8.82
C GLN A 92 -10.63 -18.10 -7.55
N THR A 93 -10.23 -17.40 -6.47
CA THR A 93 -11.02 -17.36 -5.24
C THR A 93 -12.31 -16.56 -5.45
N LEU A 94 -13.33 -16.86 -4.65
CA LEU A 94 -14.57 -16.07 -4.66
C LEU A 94 -14.30 -14.61 -4.27
N ARG A 95 -13.29 -14.33 -3.42
CA ARG A 95 -12.84 -12.97 -3.09
C ARG A 95 -12.38 -12.20 -4.32
N GLU A 96 -11.55 -12.81 -5.15
CA GLU A 96 -11.09 -12.22 -6.41
C GLU A 96 -12.25 -12.05 -7.40
N ARG A 97 -13.20 -12.99 -7.39
CA ARG A 97 -14.39 -12.96 -8.25
C ARG A 97 -15.38 -11.87 -7.89
N ILE A 98 -15.60 -11.60 -6.61
CA ILE A 98 -16.46 -10.50 -6.12
C ILE A 98 -15.77 -9.16 -6.41
N GLY A 99 -14.46 -9.05 -6.12
CA GLY A 99 -13.74 -7.78 -6.21
C GLY A 99 -14.40 -6.72 -5.31
N THR A 100 -14.96 -5.68 -5.90
CA THR A 100 -15.64 -4.58 -5.20
C THR A 100 -17.04 -4.31 -5.74
N ARG A 101 -17.63 -5.26 -6.47
CA ARG A 101 -18.93 -5.06 -7.13
C ARG A 101 -19.88 -6.22 -6.82
N ALA A 102 -21.16 -5.88 -6.71
CA ALA A 102 -22.19 -6.90 -6.62
C ALA A 102 -22.11 -7.88 -7.79
N MET A 103 -22.23 -9.18 -7.49
CA MET A 103 -22.24 -10.21 -8.51
C MET A 103 -23.60 -10.25 -9.24
N PRO A 104 -23.65 -10.72 -10.49
CA PRO A 104 -24.91 -11.03 -11.14
C PRO A 104 -25.72 -12.01 -10.29
N THR A 105 -27.03 -11.73 -10.12
CA THR A 105 -27.91 -12.53 -9.25
C THR A 105 -27.91 -14.02 -9.60
N ASP A 106 -27.89 -14.36 -10.91
CA ASP A 106 -27.88 -15.76 -11.36
C ASP A 106 -26.62 -16.50 -10.89
N ALA A 107 -25.45 -15.85 -10.97
CA ALA A 107 -24.18 -16.42 -10.52
C ALA A 107 -24.13 -16.52 -8.98
N LEU A 108 -24.69 -15.54 -8.26
CA LEU A 108 -24.80 -15.57 -6.82
C LEU A 108 -25.65 -16.75 -6.34
N LEU A 109 -26.83 -16.94 -6.92
CA LEU A 109 -27.75 -18.04 -6.61
C LEU A 109 -27.15 -19.42 -6.92
N GLU A 110 -26.42 -19.51 -8.05
CA GLU A 110 -25.72 -20.74 -8.43
C GLU A 110 -24.62 -21.10 -7.44
N PHE A 111 -23.70 -20.18 -7.16
CA PHE A 111 -22.58 -20.43 -6.24
C PHE A 111 -23.08 -20.60 -4.81
N GLY A 112 -24.03 -19.80 -4.35
CA GLY A 112 -24.64 -19.93 -3.03
C GLY A 112 -25.25 -21.30 -2.81
N ALA A 113 -25.98 -21.82 -3.81
CA ALA A 113 -26.57 -23.17 -3.74
C ALA A 113 -25.50 -24.27 -3.73
N GLN A 114 -24.40 -24.14 -4.48
CA GLN A 114 -23.30 -25.11 -4.50
C GLN A 114 -22.53 -25.11 -3.16
N ILE A 115 -22.29 -23.94 -2.56
CA ILE A 115 -21.62 -23.82 -1.27
C ILE A 115 -22.50 -24.43 -0.17
N ALA A 116 -23.81 -24.14 -0.17
CA ALA A 116 -24.76 -24.74 0.78
C ALA A 116 -24.83 -26.27 0.64
N ASP A 117 -24.74 -26.84 -0.57
CA ASP A 117 -24.65 -28.27 -0.82
C ASP A 117 -23.39 -28.90 -0.19
N ALA A 118 -22.25 -28.22 -0.32
CA ALA A 118 -20.99 -28.67 0.29
C ALA A 118 -21.04 -28.63 1.83
N LEU A 119 -21.64 -27.58 2.41
CA LEU A 119 -21.83 -27.47 3.86
C LEU A 119 -22.83 -28.49 4.42
N ASP A 120 -23.86 -28.85 3.64
CA ASP A 120 -24.82 -29.91 4.00
C ASP A 120 -24.11 -31.28 4.08
N ALA A 121 -23.24 -31.57 3.10
CA ALA A 121 -22.43 -32.79 3.09
C ALA A 121 -21.44 -32.86 4.28
N ALA A 122 -20.86 -31.76 4.70
CA ALA A 122 -19.97 -31.69 5.86
C ALA A 122 -20.75 -31.80 7.17
N GLY A 123 -21.84 -31.03 7.32
CA GLY A 123 -22.68 -30.99 8.51
C GLY A 123 -23.37 -32.36 8.81
N SER A 124 -23.79 -33.11 7.76
CA SER A 124 -24.33 -34.48 7.90
C SER A 124 -23.33 -35.48 8.50
N ARG A 125 -22.03 -35.16 8.50
CA ARG A 125 -20.95 -35.95 9.13
C ARG A 125 -20.45 -35.34 10.44
N GLY A 126 -21.13 -34.30 10.95
CA GLY A 126 -20.75 -33.59 12.16
C GLY A 126 -19.52 -32.73 12.02
N ILE A 127 -19.11 -32.39 10.78
CA ILE A 127 -17.94 -31.55 10.50
C ILE A 127 -18.41 -30.10 10.28
N VAL A 128 -17.89 -29.18 11.08
CA VAL A 128 -18.13 -27.73 11.01
C VAL A 128 -16.88 -27.06 10.47
N HIS A 129 -17.02 -26.20 9.47
CA HIS A 129 -15.88 -25.55 8.80
C HIS A 129 -15.24 -24.44 9.62
N ARG A 130 -16.05 -23.60 10.29
CA ARG A 130 -15.65 -22.54 11.24
C ARG A 130 -14.87 -21.33 10.65
N ASP A 131 -14.57 -21.33 9.35
CA ASP A 131 -13.85 -20.22 8.67
C ASP A 131 -14.36 -20.03 7.23
N ILE A 132 -15.69 -20.04 7.06
CA ILE A 132 -16.30 -19.75 5.75
C ILE A 132 -16.16 -18.27 5.45
N LYS A 133 -15.47 -17.96 4.34
CA LYS A 133 -15.23 -16.60 3.82
C LYS A 133 -14.87 -16.66 2.34
N PRO A 134 -14.99 -15.57 1.57
CA PRO A 134 -14.72 -15.58 0.12
C PRO A 134 -13.31 -16.06 -0.26
N ALA A 135 -12.31 -15.86 0.60
CA ALA A 135 -10.94 -16.34 0.35
C ALA A 135 -10.79 -17.87 0.47
N ASN A 136 -11.69 -18.54 1.19
CA ASN A 136 -11.70 -20.00 1.37
C ASN A 136 -12.69 -20.70 0.43
N ILE A 137 -13.24 -19.99 -0.53
CA ILE A 137 -14.13 -20.53 -1.57
C ILE A 137 -13.46 -20.29 -2.92
N PHE A 138 -13.29 -21.36 -3.69
CA PHE A 138 -12.62 -21.32 -4.99
C PHE A 138 -13.62 -21.58 -6.11
N ILE A 139 -13.62 -20.74 -7.13
CA ILE A 139 -14.44 -20.90 -8.32
C ILE A 139 -13.53 -21.43 -9.43
N THR A 140 -13.78 -22.69 -9.81
CA THR A 140 -13.00 -23.33 -10.86
C THR A 140 -13.27 -22.71 -12.23
N ALA A 141 -12.38 -22.92 -13.20
CA ALA A 141 -12.54 -22.48 -14.59
C ALA A 141 -13.83 -23.04 -15.24
N ARG A 142 -14.40 -24.13 -14.70
CA ARG A 142 -15.67 -24.72 -15.15
C ARG A 142 -16.90 -24.12 -14.45
N GLY A 143 -16.74 -23.10 -13.60
CA GLY A 143 -17.85 -22.47 -12.87
C GLY A 143 -18.36 -23.28 -11.66
N GLN A 144 -17.54 -24.15 -11.09
CA GLN A 144 -17.89 -24.93 -9.90
C GLN A 144 -17.28 -24.28 -8.66
N ALA A 145 -18.09 -24.07 -7.61
CA ALA A 145 -17.61 -23.60 -6.32
C ALA A 145 -17.06 -24.77 -5.50
N LYS A 146 -15.86 -24.60 -4.92
CA LYS A 146 -15.23 -25.54 -4.00
C LYS A 146 -14.79 -24.87 -2.72
N ILE A 147 -15.12 -25.45 -1.58
CA ILE A 147 -14.69 -25.01 -0.26
C ILE A 147 -13.28 -25.54 -0.02
N LEU A 148 -12.37 -24.63 0.40
CA LEU A 148 -11.00 -24.91 0.78
C LEU A 148 -10.89 -24.90 2.33
N ASP A 149 -9.81 -25.51 2.88
CA ASP A 149 -9.30 -25.30 4.24
C ASP A 149 -10.35 -25.41 5.36
N PHE A 150 -10.92 -26.58 5.59
CA PHE A 150 -11.72 -26.85 6.77
C PHE A 150 -10.90 -26.55 8.03
N GLY A 151 -11.35 -25.61 8.84
CA GLY A 151 -10.86 -24.96 10.06
C GLY A 151 -9.63 -25.46 10.82
N LEU A 152 -8.63 -25.95 10.15
CA LEU A 152 -7.46 -26.71 10.61
C LEU A 152 -6.59 -26.03 11.71
N ALA A 153 -6.94 -24.80 12.15
CA ALA A 153 -6.06 -24.04 13.03
C ALA A 153 -6.71 -23.14 14.11
N LYS A 154 -8.05 -23.09 14.29
CA LYS A 154 -8.69 -21.97 15.02
C LYS A 154 -9.31 -22.26 16.40
N GLN A 155 -9.35 -23.48 16.92
CA GLN A 155 -10.01 -23.74 18.22
C GLN A 155 -9.32 -23.15 19.46
N GLY A 156 -8.02 -22.79 19.36
CA GLY A 156 -7.28 -22.17 20.47
C GLY A 156 -7.54 -20.68 20.67
N ALA A 157 -7.87 -19.96 19.60
CA ALA A 157 -8.00 -18.51 19.61
C ALA A 157 -9.37 -18.02 20.10
N SER A 158 -10.45 -18.69 19.72
CA SER A 158 -11.82 -18.25 20.05
C SER A 158 -12.14 -18.32 21.55
N ARG A 159 -11.64 -19.33 22.26
CA ARG A 159 -11.88 -19.48 23.70
C ARG A 159 -11.18 -18.43 24.56
N ARG A 160 -10.03 -17.91 24.10
CA ARG A 160 -9.25 -16.89 24.82
C ARG A 160 -9.69 -15.45 24.54
N ILE A 161 -10.28 -15.18 23.38
CA ILE A 161 -10.85 -13.85 23.06
C ILE A 161 -12.08 -13.59 23.94
N ALA A 162 -12.89 -14.63 24.22
CA ALA A 162 -14.07 -14.53 25.08
C ALA A 162 -13.72 -14.28 26.56
N GLU A 163 -12.62 -14.83 27.05
CA GLU A 163 -12.15 -14.63 28.44
C GLU A 163 -11.62 -13.20 28.67
N THR A 164 -11.18 -12.51 27.61
CA THR A 164 -10.66 -11.13 27.71
C THR A 164 -11.76 -10.06 27.67
N VAL A 165 -12.94 -10.36 27.15
CA VAL A 165 -14.07 -9.42 27.02
C VAL A 165 -15.09 -9.53 28.15
N GLY A 166 -15.09 -10.64 28.91
CA GLY A 166 -16.20 -11.02 29.81
C GLY A 166 -16.01 -10.84 31.30
N THR A 167 -14.82 -10.57 31.85
CA THR A 167 -14.67 -10.45 33.32
C THR A 167 -13.56 -9.46 33.69
N GLY A 168 -13.97 -8.30 34.23
CA GLY A 168 -13.10 -7.51 35.08
C GLY A 168 -12.82 -8.24 36.38
N ASN A 169 -11.77 -9.05 36.44
CA ASN A 169 -11.07 -9.38 37.69
C ASN A 169 -9.76 -10.09 37.39
N THR A 170 -8.71 -9.57 38.02
CA THR A 170 -7.36 -10.05 38.17
C THR A 170 -7.26 -11.53 38.49
N VAL A 171 -6.50 -12.34 37.74
CA VAL A 171 -5.62 -13.39 38.26
C VAL A 171 -4.52 -13.75 37.27
N THR A 172 -3.32 -13.81 37.80
CA THR A 172 -1.98 -14.17 37.36
C THR A 172 -1.85 -15.50 36.63
N GLN A 173 -1.23 -15.55 35.50
CA GLN A 173 -0.01 -16.26 35.05
C GLN A 173 0.00 -16.49 33.53
N PRO A 174 1.17 -16.40 32.89
CA PRO A 174 1.28 -16.38 31.44
C PRO A 174 1.61 -17.76 30.86
N THR A 175 0.91 -18.17 29.84
CA THR A 175 1.36 -19.20 28.91
C THR A 175 1.33 -18.69 27.48
N SER A 176 2.40 -18.99 26.79
CA SER A 176 2.93 -18.56 25.52
C SER A 176 2.05 -18.91 24.30
N ASP A 177 0.91 -18.25 24.08
CA ASP A 177 0.06 -18.55 22.91
C ASP A 177 -0.58 -17.32 22.21
N HIS A 178 0.05 -16.15 22.25
CA HIS A 178 -0.43 -14.92 21.58
C HIS A 178 -0.03 -14.80 20.10
N LEU A 179 0.35 -15.88 19.41
CA LEU A 179 1.04 -15.83 18.10
C LEU A 179 0.15 -16.02 16.86
N PHE A 180 -1.18 -16.06 16.95
CA PHE A 180 -2.02 -16.35 15.76
C PHE A 180 -2.89 -15.21 15.23
N LEU A 181 -2.62 -13.96 15.60
CA LEU A 181 -3.35 -12.77 15.10
C LEU A 181 -2.44 -11.77 14.36
N THR A 182 -1.47 -12.24 13.63
CA THR A 182 -0.42 -11.38 13.04
C THR A 182 -0.55 -11.22 11.53
N SER A 183 -1.54 -10.45 11.10
CA SER A 183 -1.47 -9.62 9.87
C SER A 183 -2.67 -8.66 9.90
N PRO A 184 -2.50 -7.36 10.02
CA PRO A 184 -3.58 -6.40 10.25
C PRO A 184 -4.65 -6.37 9.15
N GLY A 185 -4.28 -6.66 7.91
CA GLY A 185 -5.22 -6.72 6.79
C GLY A 185 -5.98 -8.05 6.68
N SER A 186 -5.39 -9.18 7.10
CA SER A 186 -6.02 -10.51 7.00
C SER A 186 -6.87 -10.86 8.23
N ALA A 187 -6.53 -10.36 9.42
CA ALA A 187 -7.29 -10.60 10.64
C ALA A 187 -8.62 -9.85 10.65
N ILE A 188 -8.64 -8.58 10.29
CA ILE A 188 -9.86 -7.75 10.16
C ILE A 188 -10.81 -8.34 9.11
N GLY A 189 -10.29 -8.75 7.95
CA GLY A 189 -11.08 -9.41 6.91
C GLY A 189 -11.63 -10.77 7.28
N THR A 190 -11.02 -11.48 8.24
CA THR A 190 -11.52 -12.79 8.72
C THR A 190 -12.59 -12.66 9.79
N ILE A 191 -12.52 -11.64 10.65
CA ILE A 191 -13.49 -11.40 11.72
C ILE A 191 -14.89 -11.07 11.16
N ALA A 192 -14.98 -10.39 10.04
CA ALA A 192 -16.22 -9.93 9.42
C ALA A 192 -17.22 -11.05 9.05
N TYR A 193 -16.79 -12.31 9.00
CA TYR A 193 -17.63 -13.47 8.67
C TYR A 193 -17.90 -14.37 9.88
N MET A 194 -17.39 -14.05 11.06
CA MET A 194 -17.63 -14.83 12.28
C MET A 194 -19.09 -14.76 12.70
N SER A 195 -19.60 -15.86 13.20
CA SER A 195 -20.93 -15.89 13.80
C SER A 195 -20.94 -15.28 15.22
N PRO A 196 -22.09 -14.84 15.74
CA PRO A 196 -22.22 -14.33 17.12
C PRO A 196 -21.69 -15.29 18.17
N GLU A 197 -21.98 -16.59 18.04
CA GLU A 197 -21.49 -17.64 18.95
C GLU A 197 -19.98 -17.83 18.88
N GLN A 198 -19.36 -17.67 17.67
CA GLN A 198 -17.89 -17.64 17.56
C GLN A 198 -17.30 -16.42 18.25
N ALA A 199 -17.93 -15.25 18.08
CA ALA A 199 -17.50 -14.01 18.70
C ALA A 199 -17.61 -14.05 20.24
N ARG A 200 -18.58 -14.79 20.79
CA ARG A 200 -18.74 -15.01 22.24
C ARG A 200 -17.93 -16.18 22.78
N GLY A 201 -17.34 -17.03 21.92
CA GLY A 201 -16.61 -18.23 22.34
C GLY A 201 -17.50 -19.37 22.83
N GLU A 202 -18.75 -19.42 22.41
CA GLU A 202 -19.73 -20.46 22.72
C GLU A 202 -19.46 -21.75 21.92
N ASP A 203 -20.12 -22.83 22.29
CA ASP A 203 -20.06 -24.09 21.53
C ASP A 203 -20.64 -23.92 20.13
N LEU A 204 -19.91 -24.42 19.13
CA LEU A 204 -20.19 -24.23 17.70
C LEU A 204 -20.86 -25.47 17.11
N ASP A 205 -21.89 -25.24 16.32
CA ASP A 205 -22.57 -26.25 15.51
C ASP A 205 -22.62 -25.82 14.02
N ALA A 206 -23.27 -26.61 13.16
CA ALA A 206 -23.34 -26.34 11.72
C ALA A 206 -24.00 -24.98 11.36
N ARG A 207 -24.83 -24.41 12.24
CA ARG A 207 -25.49 -23.10 12.04
C ARG A 207 -24.51 -21.93 12.06
N THR A 208 -23.34 -22.12 12.65
CA THR A 208 -22.21 -21.18 12.57
C THR A 208 -21.78 -20.96 11.12
N ASP A 209 -21.62 -22.03 10.33
CA ASP A 209 -21.23 -21.95 8.92
C ASP A 209 -22.36 -21.33 8.06
N LEU A 210 -23.64 -21.49 8.46
CA LEU A 210 -24.78 -20.88 7.78
C LEU A 210 -24.81 -19.35 7.97
N PHE A 211 -24.46 -18.86 9.15
CA PHE A 211 -24.28 -17.42 9.38
C PHE A 211 -23.13 -16.87 8.51
N SER A 212 -21.99 -17.56 8.52
CA SER A 212 -20.84 -17.16 7.71
C SER A 212 -21.15 -17.18 6.21
N LEU A 213 -21.92 -18.18 5.74
CA LEU A 213 -22.42 -18.20 4.36
C LEU A 213 -23.39 -17.03 4.10
N GLY A 214 -24.24 -16.67 5.05
CA GLY A 214 -25.10 -15.48 4.97
C GLY A 214 -24.30 -14.19 4.77
N ALA A 215 -23.17 -14.03 5.49
CA ALA A 215 -22.25 -12.90 5.32
C ALA A 215 -21.56 -12.91 3.93
N VAL A 216 -21.21 -14.10 3.41
CA VAL A 216 -20.68 -14.25 2.05
C VAL A 216 -21.73 -13.89 1.00
N LEU A 217 -22.97 -14.38 1.14
CA LEU A 217 -24.08 -14.04 0.23
C LEU A 217 -24.38 -12.53 0.24
N TYR A 218 -24.31 -11.89 1.41
CA TYR A 218 -24.45 -10.44 1.51
C TYR A 218 -23.38 -9.72 0.70
N GLU A 219 -22.11 -10.12 0.83
CA GLU A 219 -21.01 -9.51 0.08
C GLU A 219 -21.14 -9.78 -1.43
N MET A 220 -21.53 -10.98 -1.83
CA MET A 220 -21.83 -11.27 -3.23
C MET A 220 -22.96 -10.41 -3.80
N ALA A 221 -23.97 -10.09 -2.99
CA ALA A 221 -25.14 -9.30 -3.36
C ALA A 221 -24.88 -7.80 -3.43
N SER A 222 -24.01 -7.28 -2.54
CA SER A 222 -23.77 -5.83 -2.36
C SER A 222 -22.40 -5.36 -2.85
N GLY A 223 -21.41 -6.28 -2.96
CA GLY A 223 -20.00 -5.95 -3.17
C GLY A 223 -19.28 -5.46 -1.90
N GLN A 224 -19.94 -5.51 -0.74
CA GLN A 224 -19.41 -5.03 0.54
C GLN A 224 -19.65 -6.08 1.64
N ALA A 225 -18.74 -6.17 2.61
CA ALA A 225 -18.93 -7.06 3.75
C ALA A 225 -20.13 -6.63 4.62
N ALA A 226 -20.87 -7.62 5.15
CA ALA A 226 -22.06 -7.38 5.99
C ALA A 226 -21.73 -6.65 7.29
N PHE A 227 -20.57 -6.91 7.86
CA PHE A 227 -20.10 -6.33 9.13
C PHE A 227 -18.74 -5.66 8.89
N ASN A 228 -18.76 -4.34 8.92
CA ASN A 228 -17.58 -3.50 8.70
C ASN A 228 -17.25 -2.68 9.95
N GLY A 229 -15.98 -2.40 10.15
CA GLY A 229 -15.53 -1.54 11.23
C GLY A 229 -14.02 -1.29 11.14
N ASN A 230 -13.60 -0.14 11.65
CA ASN A 230 -12.19 0.27 11.63
C ASN A 230 -11.32 -0.50 12.65
N THR A 231 -11.95 -1.21 13.57
CA THR A 231 -11.26 -2.05 14.56
C THR A 231 -11.98 -3.38 14.74
N SER A 232 -11.28 -4.40 15.19
CA SER A 232 -11.87 -5.71 15.52
C SER A 232 -13.02 -5.58 16.53
N ALA A 233 -12.91 -4.67 17.50
CA ALA A 233 -13.95 -4.42 18.50
C ALA A 233 -15.24 -3.88 17.88
N VAL A 234 -15.15 -2.96 16.92
CA VAL A 234 -16.31 -2.42 16.18
C VAL A 234 -16.97 -3.50 15.32
N ILE A 235 -16.16 -4.38 14.71
CA ILE A 235 -16.69 -5.51 13.92
C ILE A 235 -17.38 -6.51 14.84
N PHE A 236 -16.80 -6.84 16.01
CA PHE A 236 -17.45 -7.68 17.01
C PHE A 236 -18.75 -7.07 17.52
N ASP A 237 -18.79 -5.78 17.85
CA ASP A 237 -20.03 -5.09 18.21
C ASP A 237 -21.08 -5.20 17.09
N SER A 238 -20.67 -5.01 15.84
CA SER A 238 -21.56 -5.13 14.69
C SER A 238 -22.10 -6.56 14.52
N ILE A 239 -21.26 -7.57 14.70
CA ILE A 239 -21.67 -8.98 14.64
C ILE A 239 -22.64 -9.32 15.76
N LEU A 240 -22.39 -8.84 16.96
CA LEU A 240 -23.16 -9.19 18.16
C LEU A 240 -24.48 -8.42 18.27
N ASN A 241 -24.47 -7.12 17.93
CA ASN A 241 -25.52 -6.20 18.35
C ASN A 241 -26.21 -5.45 17.20
N ARG A 242 -25.63 -5.41 15.97
CA ARG A 242 -26.17 -4.58 14.87
C ARG A 242 -26.67 -5.44 13.72
N THR A 243 -27.78 -5.00 13.13
CA THR A 243 -28.27 -5.52 11.85
C THR A 243 -27.51 -4.83 10.72
N PRO A 244 -26.97 -5.55 9.74
CA PRO A 244 -26.33 -4.94 8.59
C PRO A 244 -27.33 -4.10 7.77
N VAL A 245 -26.81 -3.14 7.01
CA VAL A 245 -27.61 -2.36 6.06
C VAL A 245 -28.30 -3.33 5.09
N ALA A 246 -29.58 -3.08 4.78
CA ALA A 246 -30.32 -3.91 3.83
C ALA A 246 -29.58 -4.00 2.48
N PRO A 247 -29.29 -5.18 1.95
CA PRO A 247 -28.55 -5.34 0.68
C PRO A 247 -29.21 -4.59 -0.50
N SER A 248 -30.54 -4.47 -0.51
CA SER A 248 -31.31 -3.71 -1.51
C SER A 248 -31.01 -2.22 -1.50
N THR A 249 -30.56 -1.66 -0.38
CA THR A 249 -30.11 -0.25 -0.29
C THR A 249 -28.82 -0.03 -1.08
N LEU A 250 -27.94 -1.06 -1.11
CA LEU A 250 -26.65 -1.01 -1.81
C LEU A 250 -26.77 -1.51 -3.25
N ASN A 251 -27.70 -2.40 -3.53
CA ASN A 251 -28.01 -2.96 -4.85
C ASN A 251 -29.53 -2.97 -5.09
N PRO A 252 -30.10 -1.91 -5.65
CA PRO A 252 -31.55 -1.80 -5.89
C PRO A 252 -32.14 -2.86 -6.84
N ASN A 253 -31.29 -3.56 -7.59
CA ASN A 253 -31.73 -4.63 -8.50
C ASN A 253 -31.83 -6.00 -7.83
N LEU A 254 -31.63 -6.07 -6.52
CA LEU A 254 -31.66 -7.32 -5.78
C LEU A 254 -33.11 -7.83 -5.63
N PRO A 255 -33.40 -9.10 -5.92
CA PRO A 255 -34.71 -9.67 -5.67
C PRO A 255 -35.06 -9.60 -4.18
N PRO A 256 -36.25 -9.09 -3.76
CA PRO A 256 -36.61 -8.99 -2.34
C PRO A 256 -36.51 -10.33 -1.59
N LYS A 257 -36.82 -11.42 -2.27
CA LYS A 257 -36.70 -12.77 -1.70
C LYS A 257 -35.27 -13.18 -1.37
N LEU A 258 -34.26 -12.66 -2.11
CA LEU A 258 -32.85 -12.90 -1.79
C LEU A 258 -32.43 -12.14 -0.53
N GLU A 259 -32.95 -10.92 -0.33
CA GLU A 259 -32.73 -10.16 0.90
C GLU A 259 -33.31 -10.89 2.13
N GLU A 260 -34.51 -11.48 2.01
CA GLU A 260 -35.09 -12.29 3.10
C GLU A 260 -34.20 -13.52 3.43
N ILE A 261 -33.68 -14.21 2.39
CA ILE A 261 -32.77 -15.36 2.57
C ILE A 261 -31.49 -14.94 3.30
N ILE A 262 -30.88 -13.83 2.88
CA ILE A 262 -29.67 -13.28 3.51
C ILE A 262 -29.97 -12.86 4.95
N GLY A 263 -31.07 -12.13 5.18
CA GLY A 263 -31.50 -11.68 6.50
C GLY A 263 -31.69 -12.85 7.47
N LYS A 264 -32.42 -13.89 7.04
CA LYS A 264 -32.63 -15.11 7.84
C LYS A 264 -31.32 -15.83 8.18
N SER A 265 -30.36 -15.84 7.27
CA SER A 265 -29.04 -16.43 7.52
C SER A 265 -28.23 -15.63 8.54
N LEU A 266 -28.42 -14.29 8.60
CA LEU A 266 -27.70 -13.36 9.47
C LEU A 266 -28.38 -13.07 10.81
N GLU A 267 -29.46 -13.82 11.16
CA GLU A 267 -30.10 -13.71 12.47
C GLU A 267 -29.08 -13.96 13.60
N LYS A 268 -29.16 -13.12 14.65
CA LYS A 268 -28.21 -13.21 15.76
C LYS A 268 -28.47 -14.42 16.65
N ASP A 269 -29.74 -14.74 16.82
CA ASP A 269 -30.17 -15.96 17.48
C ASP A 269 -30.10 -17.14 16.52
N ARG A 270 -29.27 -18.13 16.83
CA ARG A 270 -29.06 -19.32 16.01
C ARG A 270 -30.35 -20.16 15.82
N ASP A 271 -31.33 -20.07 16.73
CA ASP A 271 -32.58 -20.82 16.64
C ASP A 271 -33.56 -20.19 15.62
N LEU A 272 -33.37 -18.91 15.28
CA LEU A 272 -34.16 -18.20 14.26
C LEU A 272 -33.54 -18.28 12.86
N ARG A 273 -32.29 -18.76 12.74
CA ARG A 273 -31.61 -18.96 11.47
C ARG A 273 -32.12 -20.18 10.70
N TYR A 274 -31.55 -20.40 9.50
CA TYR A 274 -31.65 -21.71 8.88
C TYR A 274 -31.07 -22.78 9.81
N GLN A 275 -31.82 -23.90 9.98
CA GLN A 275 -31.38 -24.98 10.86
C GLN A 275 -30.44 -25.96 10.10
N THR A 276 -30.60 -26.07 8.79
CA THR A 276 -29.77 -26.93 7.94
C THR A 276 -29.32 -26.20 6.67
N ALA A 277 -28.19 -26.60 6.13
CA ALA A 277 -27.72 -26.09 4.84
C ALA A 277 -28.61 -26.53 3.67
N ALA A 278 -29.29 -27.66 3.82
CA ALA A 278 -30.30 -28.15 2.86
C ALA A 278 -31.50 -27.18 2.73
N GLU A 279 -31.99 -26.59 3.84
CA GLU A 279 -33.05 -25.58 3.78
C GLU A 279 -32.59 -24.33 2.99
N LEU A 280 -31.46 -23.76 3.35
CA LEU A 280 -30.88 -22.61 2.65
C LEU A 280 -30.68 -22.89 1.14
N ARG A 281 -30.11 -24.05 0.81
CA ARG A 281 -29.96 -24.51 -0.58
C ARG A 281 -31.30 -24.61 -1.32
N GLY A 282 -32.31 -25.11 -0.63
CA GLY A 282 -33.67 -25.23 -1.16
C GLY A 282 -34.26 -23.88 -1.57
N ASP A 283 -34.12 -22.88 -0.70
CA ASP A 283 -34.65 -21.55 -0.97
C ASP A 283 -33.87 -20.82 -2.09
N LEU A 284 -32.54 -20.94 -2.12
CA LEU A 284 -31.70 -20.38 -3.22
C LEU A 284 -32.07 -21.03 -4.58
N LYS A 285 -32.28 -22.35 -4.62
CA LYS A 285 -32.70 -23.08 -5.84
C LYS A 285 -34.13 -22.73 -6.29
N ARG A 286 -35.07 -22.47 -5.35
CA ARG A 286 -36.42 -21.98 -5.67
C ARG A 286 -36.34 -20.60 -6.31
N LEU A 287 -35.63 -19.67 -5.67
CA LEU A 287 -35.48 -18.32 -6.18
C LEU A 287 -34.83 -18.29 -7.58
N LYS A 288 -33.84 -19.15 -7.82
CA LYS A 288 -33.22 -19.27 -9.15
C LYS A 288 -34.24 -19.73 -10.21
N ARG A 289 -35.06 -20.73 -9.92
CA ARG A 289 -36.10 -21.18 -10.86
C ARG A 289 -37.16 -20.11 -11.15
N ASP A 290 -37.54 -19.35 -10.11
CA ASP A 290 -38.52 -18.28 -10.25
C ASP A 290 -37.97 -17.12 -11.09
N SER A 291 -36.67 -16.81 -10.98
CA SER A 291 -36.00 -15.82 -11.82
C SER A 291 -35.84 -16.28 -13.28
N ASP A 292 -35.53 -17.55 -13.50
CA ASP A 292 -35.44 -18.14 -14.85
C ASP A 292 -36.78 -18.19 -15.57
N SER A 293 -37.88 -18.52 -14.83
CA SER A 293 -39.24 -18.54 -15.39
C SER A 293 -39.80 -17.16 -15.72
N SER A 294 -39.36 -16.10 -15.05
CA SER A 294 -39.76 -14.72 -15.37
C SER A 294 -39.03 -14.13 -16.57
N ARG A 295 -37.98 -14.78 -17.06
CA ARG A 295 -37.18 -14.38 -18.24
C ARG A 295 -37.66 -15.02 -19.57
N ALA A 296 -38.56 -15.99 -19.53
CA ALA A 296 -39.10 -16.58 -20.76
C ALA A 296 -40.00 -15.57 -21.48
N PRO A 297 -39.84 -15.34 -22.81
CA PRO A 297 -40.68 -14.38 -23.54
C PRO A 297 -42.12 -14.88 -23.57
N ALA A 298 -43.05 -13.97 -23.23
CA ALA A 298 -44.50 -14.21 -23.31
C ALA A 298 -44.92 -14.50 -24.76
N GLY A 299 -45.16 -15.77 -25.05
CA GLY A 299 -45.60 -16.22 -26.32
C GLY A 299 -46.66 -17.32 -26.14
N SER A 300 -47.97 -16.95 -26.40
CA SER A 300 -49.14 -17.75 -26.66
C SER A 300 -49.78 -18.56 -25.50
N SER A 301 -50.86 -18.00 -25.05
CA SER A 301 -52.01 -18.64 -24.36
C SER A 301 -52.55 -19.86 -25.13
N GLY A 302 -52.56 -21.03 -24.49
CA GLY A 302 -53.18 -22.25 -25.00
C GLY A 302 -53.74 -23.07 -23.85
N SER A 303 -55.03 -23.08 -23.74
CA SER A 303 -55.94 -23.76 -22.82
C SER A 303 -55.60 -25.22 -22.52
N TRP A 304 -55.62 -25.61 -21.24
CA TRP A 304 -55.63 -27.01 -20.78
C TRP A 304 -57.00 -27.64 -20.89
N LYS A 305 -57.09 -28.75 -21.68
CA LYS A 305 -58.14 -29.75 -21.47
C LYS A 305 -57.50 -31.13 -21.25
N SER A 306 -57.86 -31.74 -20.17
CA SER A 306 -57.51 -33.09 -19.76
C SER A 306 -58.10 -34.11 -20.77
N ALA A 307 -57.34 -35.19 -21.09
CA ALA A 307 -57.89 -36.46 -21.44
C ALA A 307 -56.82 -37.58 -21.25
N THR A 308 -57.34 -38.69 -20.77
CA THR A 308 -56.74 -39.90 -20.25
C THR A 308 -56.28 -40.91 -21.34
N VAL A 309 -55.20 -41.67 -21.01
CA VAL A 309 -54.90 -43.07 -21.23
C VAL A 309 -55.00 -43.70 -22.63
N ALA A 310 -53.88 -44.24 -23.13
CA ALA A 310 -53.63 -45.64 -23.43
C ALA A 310 -52.45 -45.89 -24.39
N GLY A 311 -51.56 -46.70 -24.00
CA GLY A 311 -50.85 -47.81 -24.53
C GLY A 311 -50.34 -47.84 -25.97
N GLY A 312 -49.08 -48.28 -26.12
CA GLY A 312 -48.60 -48.92 -27.37
C GLY A 312 -47.24 -48.48 -27.87
N SER A 313 -46.20 -49.19 -27.52
CA SER A 313 -44.99 -49.33 -28.38
C SER A 313 -45.39 -50.34 -29.54
N PRO A 314 -44.70 -50.43 -30.71
CA PRO A 314 -43.25 -50.45 -30.88
C PRO A 314 -42.72 -49.97 -32.25
N SER A 315 -41.40 -50.15 -32.39
CA SER A 315 -40.62 -50.51 -33.61
C SER A 315 -39.99 -49.37 -34.46
N LEU A 316 -38.67 -49.50 -34.56
CA LEU A 316 -37.76 -49.02 -35.59
C LEU A 316 -38.16 -49.57 -37.01
N PRO A 317 -37.65 -49.01 -38.13
CA PRO A 317 -36.42 -49.52 -38.74
C PRO A 317 -35.53 -48.43 -39.41
N LEU A 318 -34.29 -48.73 -39.37
CA LEU A 318 -33.14 -48.81 -40.27
C LEU A 318 -33.20 -48.28 -41.71
N SER A 319 -32.01 -47.86 -42.15
CA SER A 319 -31.38 -47.72 -43.48
C SER A 319 -31.44 -46.36 -44.13
N GLY A 320 -30.37 -45.85 -44.73
CA GLY A 320 -29.27 -46.39 -45.47
C GLY A 320 -28.32 -45.37 -45.96
N SER A 321 -27.11 -45.78 -46.08
CA SER A 321 -25.91 -45.49 -46.85
C SER A 321 -25.92 -44.47 -48.00
N ALA A 322 -24.79 -43.78 -48.15
CA ALA A 322 -23.91 -43.73 -49.35
C ALA A 322 -22.82 -42.62 -49.09
N GLN A 323 -21.65 -43.05 -48.97
CA GLN A 323 -20.38 -42.98 -49.70
C GLN A 323 -20.30 -42.03 -50.89
N THR A 324 -19.20 -41.20 -50.87
CA THR A 324 -18.18 -41.11 -51.96
C THR A 324 -17.14 -40.02 -51.61
N THR A 325 -15.93 -40.42 -51.36
CA THR A 325 -14.66 -40.51 -52.12
C THR A 325 -13.90 -39.21 -52.32
N THR A 326 -12.65 -39.33 -51.86
CA THR A 326 -11.43 -38.53 -52.11
C THR A 326 -11.11 -38.37 -53.59
N PRO A 327 -10.15 -37.48 -54.03
CA PRO A 327 -8.73 -37.84 -53.88
C PRO A 327 -7.76 -36.66 -53.72
N ILE A 328 -6.57 -37.07 -53.30
CA ILE A 328 -5.26 -36.33 -53.33
C ILE A 328 -4.74 -36.41 -54.79
N PRO A 329 -3.85 -35.47 -55.22
CA PRO A 329 -2.58 -35.99 -55.77
C PRO A 329 -1.31 -35.26 -55.24
N SER A 330 -0.35 -36.14 -55.04
CA SER A 330 1.09 -35.88 -54.93
C SER A 330 1.67 -35.52 -56.29
N SER A 331 2.78 -34.78 -56.33
CA SER A 331 3.84 -35.03 -57.30
C SER A 331 5.19 -34.43 -56.84
N SER A 332 6.10 -35.31 -56.72
CA SER A 332 7.56 -35.33 -56.68
C SER A 332 8.21 -34.81 -57.94
N SER A 333 9.48 -34.37 -57.82
CA SER A 333 10.65 -34.67 -58.70
C SER A 333 11.88 -33.90 -58.23
N THR A 334 12.82 -34.56 -57.67
CA THR A 334 14.13 -35.05 -58.13
C THR A 334 14.75 -34.29 -59.28
N ILE A 335 16.06 -33.90 -59.14
CA ILE A 335 17.22 -34.30 -59.96
C ILE A 335 18.51 -33.69 -59.35
N SER A 336 19.47 -34.55 -58.97
CA SER A 336 20.91 -34.38 -59.05
C SER A 336 21.35 -34.97 -60.40
N PRO A 337 22.63 -35.01 -60.94
CA PRO A 337 23.93 -34.66 -60.38
C PRO A 337 24.88 -34.00 -61.43
N ASN A 338 26.13 -33.63 -61.07
CA ASN A 338 27.35 -34.08 -61.69
C ASN A 338 28.62 -33.34 -61.22
N THR A 339 29.48 -34.06 -60.63
CA THR A 339 30.86 -34.39 -60.88
C THR A 339 31.78 -33.43 -61.70
N ALA A 340 32.87 -33.06 -61.10
CA ALA A 340 34.18 -33.24 -61.73
C ALA A 340 35.32 -33.11 -60.69
N ALA A 341 36.30 -33.95 -60.86
CA ALA A 341 37.32 -34.39 -59.97
C ALA A 341 38.68 -33.61 -60.13
N GLN A 342 39.56 -33.95 -59.15
CA GLN A 342 41.08 -33.90 -59.22
C GLN A 342 41.66 -32.62 -58.63
N GLN A 343 42.70 -32.59 -57.79
CA GLN A 343 43.81 -33.55 -57.52
C GLN A 343 44.47 -33.20 -56.17
N SER A 344 45.10 -34.19 -55.63
CA SER A 344 45.89 -34.33 -54.41
C SER A 344 47.10 -33.41 -54.26
N SER A 345 47.38 -32.92 -53.03
CA SER A 345 48.74 -32.91 -52.51
C SER A 345 48.67 -32.98 -50.94
N GLY A 346 49.40 -34.00 -50.46
CA GLY A 346 49.43 -34.34 -49.05
C GLY A 346 50.34 -33.39 -48.25
N TRP A 347 49.85 -33.00 -47.09
CA TRP A 347 50.60 -32.43 -45.99
C TRP A 347 50.37 -33.26 -44.71
N PRO A 348 51.38 -33.38 -43.84
CA PRO A 348 51.37 -34.35 -42.75
C PRO A 348 50.28 -34.03 -41.70
N LEU A 349 49.78 -35.12 -41.15
CA LEU A 349 48.61 -35.08 -40.17
C LEU A 349 48.73 -34.13 -38.97
N ILE A 350 49.96 -33.77 -38.63
CA ILE A 350 50.30 -32.87 -37.51
C ILE A 350 49.87 -31.40 -37.80
N ALA A 351 49.89 -30.97 -39.04
CA ALA A 351 49.52 -29.60 -39.42
C ALA A 351 48.00 -29.33 -39.43
N LYS A 352 47.19 -30.41 -39.44
CA LYS A 352 45.72 -30.28 -39.41
C LYS A 352 45.12 -30.32 -38.00
N ILE A 353 45.86 -30.72 -36.96
CA ILE A 353 45.40 -30.81 -35.58
C ILE A 353 45.74 -29.54 -34.82
N ALA A 354 46.81 -28.83 -35.12
CA ALA A 354 47.25 -27.63 -34.45
C ALA A 354 46.16 -26.52 -34.37
N PRO A 355 45.47 -26.15 -35.49
CA PRO A 355 44.44 -25.10 -35.38
C PRO A 355 43.17 -25.56 -34.59
N VAL A 356 42.86 -26.87 -34.56
CA VAL A 356 41.73 -27.38 -33.79
C VAL A 356 42.06 -27.36 -32.30
N VAL A 357 43.27 -27.71 -31.89
CA VAL A 357 43.72 -27.67 -30.51
C VAL A 357 43.81 -26.22 -30.01
N VAL A 358 44.32 -25.29 -30.84
CA VAL A 358 44.35 -23.86 -30.50
C VAL A 358 42.93 -23.28 -30.41
N ALA A 359 42.02 -23.66 -31.30
CA ALA A 359 40.60 -23.26 -31.22
C ALA A 359 39.91 -23.84 -29.98
N LEU A 360 40.22 -25.07 -29.58
CA LEU A 360 39.67 -25.70 -28.36
C LEU A 360 40.22 -25.03 -27.09
N ILE A 361 41.51 -24.72 -27.06
CA ILE A 361 42.14 -23.98 -25.95
C ILE A 361 41.56 -22.56 -25.88
N ALA A 362 41.40 -21.87 -27.03
CA ALA A 362 40.77 -20.54 -27.08
C ALA A 362 39.28 -20.61 -26.63
N MET A 363 38.57 -21.64 -27.02
CA MET A 363 37.18 -21.85 -26.56
C MET A 363 37.11 -22.15 -25.08
N VAL A 364 37.99 -22.98 -24.52
CA VAL A 364 38.06 -23.25 -23.08
C VAL A 364 38.47 -21.98 -22.33
N ALA A 365 39.44 -21.22 -22.83
CA ALA A 365 39.83 -19.92 -22.25
C ALA A 365 38.67 -18.91 -22.30
N LEU A 366 37.91 -18.88 -23.40
CA LEU A 366 36.73 -18.04 -23.53
C LEU A 366 35.61 -18.50 -22.56
N ILE A 367 35.37 -19.80 -22.41
CA ILE A 367 34.39 -20.36 -21.47
C ILE A 367 34.81 -20.07 -20.02
N VAL A 368 36.11 -20.20 -19.71
CA VAL A 368 36.65 -19.84 -18.38
C VAL A 368 36.54 -18.34 -18.16
N HIS A 369 36.85 -17.51 -19.15
CA HIS A 369 36.70 -16.05 -19.07
C HIS A 369 35.22 -15.64 -18.95
N LEU A 370 34.32 -16.23 -19.72
CA LEU A 370 32.87 -15.97 -19.60
C LEU A 370 32.31 -16.49 -18.26
N ARG A 371 32.86 -17.57 -17.71
CA ARG A 371 32.49 -18.04 -16.35
C ARG A 371 33.11 -17.19 -15.24
N SER A 372 34.30 -16.62 -15.41
CA SER A 372 34.93 -15.70 -14.46
C SER A 372 34.32 -14.29 -14.47
N THR A 373 33.69 -13.88 -15.57
CA THR A 373 32.98 -12.59 -15.66
C THR A 373 31.51 -12.68 -15.23
N THR A 374 30.97 -13.89 -14.98
CA THR A 374 29.62 -14.11 -14.48
C THR A 374 29.56 -14.52 -13.00
N THR A 375 30.66 -14.44 -12.26
CA THR A 375 30.57 -14.39 -10.80
C THR A 375 30.12 -12.99 -10.40
N HIS A 376 28.82 -12.72 -10.55
CA HIS A 376 28.17 -11.87 -9.59
C HIS A 376 28.47 -12.49 -8.21
N PRO A 377 28.97 -11.71 -7.25
CA PRO A 377 28.99 -12.20 -5.89
C PRO A 377 27.55 -12.59 -5.57
N ASP A 378 27.36 -13.84 -5.14
CA ASP A 378 26.12 -14.29 -4.56
C ASP A 378 25.71 -13.24 -3.53
N THR A 379 24.73 -12.40 -3.88
CA THR A 379 24.03 -11.60 -2.90
C THR A 379 23.40 -12.62 -1.97
N PRO A 380 23.74 -12.59 -0.67
CA PRO A 380 23.15 -13.54 0.27
C PRO A 380 21.63 -13.42 0.16
N SER A 381 20.95 -14.52 -0.02
CA SER A 381 19.50 -14.67 -0.11
C SER A 381 18.76 -14.34 1.20
N SER A 382 19.38 -13.58 2.10
CA SER A 382 18.85 -13.21 3.42
C SER A 382 17.61 -12.33 3.39
N PHE A 383 17.29 -11.66 2.25
CA PHE A 383 16.06 -10.86 2.12
C PHE A 383 14.78 -11.68 2.01
N LEU A 384 14.84 -12.96 1.73
CA LEU A 384 13.65 -13.82 1.69
C LEU A 384 13.05 -14.09 3.09
N GLN A 385 13.70 -13.62 4.15
CA GLN A 385 13.27 -13.84 5.54
C GLN A 385 12.93 -12.55 6.28
N MET A 386 13.07 -11.35 5.68
CA MET A 386 12.70 -10.10 6.33
C MET A 386 11.22 -10.11 6.72
N THR A 387 10.95 -9.82 7.99
CA THR A 387 9.59 -9.74 8.53
C THR A 387 9.30 -8.36 9.06
N ILE A 388 8.12 -7.82 8.73
CA ILE A 388 7.63 -6.53 9.23
C ILE A 388 6.42 -6.82 10.12
N ASN A 389 6.57 -6.54 11.42
CA ASN A 389 5.56 -6.81 12.42
C ASN A 389 5.00 -5.50 12.99
N PRO A 390 3.73 -5.15 12.71
CA PRO A 390 3.09 -3.98 13.31
C PRO A 390 2.90 -4.18 14.81
N LEU A 391 3.23 -3.15 15.59
CA LEU A 391 3.08 -3.15 17.04
C LEU A 391 1.94 -2.28 17.52
N THR A 392 1.55 -1.28 16.76
CA THR A 392 0.40 -0.43 17.01
C THR A 392 -0.60 -0.55 15.88
N SER A 393 -1.83 -0.12 16.11
CA SER A 393 -2.91 -0.07 15.12
C SER A 393 -3.79 1.16 15.32
N SER A 394 -3.26 2.18 16.00
CA SER A 394 -3.99 3.41 16.28
C SER A 394 -4.03 4.35 15.07
N GLY A 395 -3.12 4.17 14.11
CA GLY A 395 -3.03 4.98 12.91
C GLY A 395 -2.54 6.42 13.13
N ASN A 396 -2.02 6.74 14.32
CA ASN A 396 -1.64 8.11 14.73
C ASN A 396 -0.31 8.14 15.50
N ILE A 397 0.65 7.30 15.12
CA ILE A 397 1.99 7.28 15.72
C ILE A 397 2.92 8.23 14.97
N HIS A 398 3.51 9.16 15.67
CA HIS A 398 4.39 10.17 15.10
C HIS A 398 5.86 9.71 15.01
N SER A 399 6.36 9.02 16.03
CA SER A 399 7.74 8.51 16.11
C SER A 399 7.81 7.28 17.00
N ALA A 400 8.79 6.40 16.77
CA ALA A 400 9.01 5.22 17.59
C ALA A 400 10.51 4.93 17.78
N THR A 401 10.87 4.37 18.93
CA THR A 401 12.23 3.95 19.27
C THR A 401 12.22 2.66 20.09
N ILE A 402 13.21 1.78 19.87
CA ILE A 402 13.36 0.53 20.61
C ILE A 402 14.53 0.64 21.60
N SER A 403 14.39 0.01 22.79
CA SER A 403 15.49 -0.09 23.74
C SER A 403 16.63 -0.93 23.19
N ALA A 404 17.86 -0.67 23.62
CA ALA A 404 19.05 -1.37 23.16
C ALA A 404 18.96 -2.91 23.38
N ASP A 405 18.29 -3.36 24.44
CA ASP A 405 18.07 -4.77 24.77
C ASP A 405 16.84 -5.39 24.06
N GLY A 406 16.14 -4.64 23.23
CA GLY A 406 14.98 -5.09 22.46
C GLY A 406 13.73 -5.39 23.29
N LYS A 407 13.65 -5.02 24.58
CA LYS A 407 12.51 -5.34 25.44
C LYS A 407 11.42 -4.32 25.46
N TRP A 408 11.72 -3.05 25.13
CA TRP A 408 10.82 -1.94 25.23
C TRP A 408 10.75 -1.15 23.93
N LEU A 409 9.54 -0.79 23.52
CA LEU A 409 9.28 0.19 22.47
C LEU A 409 8.71 1.44 23.11
N ALA A 410 9.26 2.61 22.83
CA ALA A 410 8.63 3.87 23.13
C ALA A 410 8.14 4.53 21.84
N TYR A 411 6.99 5.20 21.91
CA TYR A 411 6.42 5.90 20.75
C TYR A 411 5.67 7.16 21.16
N ILE A 412 5.62 8.10 20.23
CA ILE A 412 4.85 9.34 20.35
C ILE A 412 3.53 9.11 19.62
N GLN A 413 2.42 9.39 20.31
CA GLN A 413 1.08 9.26 19.77
C GLN A 413 0.34 10.60 19.80
N ASP A 414 -0.37 10.93 18.73
CA ASP A 414 -1.22 12.10 18.65
C ASP A 414 -2.48 11.91 19.52
N GLU A 415 -2.74 12.88 20.38
CA GLU A 415 -3.88 12.92 21.30
C GLU A 415 -4.64 14.24 21.13
N LYS A 416 -5.85 14.33 21.66
CA LYS A 416 -6.67 15.56 21.57
C LYS A 416 -5.98 16.82 22.10
N ASN A 417 -5.11 16.66 23.10
CA ASN A 417 -4.44 17.79 23.76
C ASN A 417 -2.98 17.96 23.31
N GLY A 418 -2.55 17.31 22.24
CA GLY A 418 -1.18 17.30 21.75
C GLY A 418 -0.53 15.92 21.79
N HIS A 419 0.78 15.85 21.77
CA HIS A 419 1.51 14.58 21.69
C HIS A 419 1.69 13.94 23.07
N GLY A 420 1.36 12.64 23.20
CA GLY A 420 1.66 11.81 24.37
C GLY A 420 2.81 10.84 24.09
N VAL A 421 3.59 10.49 25.13
CA VAL A 421 4.65 9.48 25.04
C VAL A 421 4.19 8.21 25.73
N TRP A 422 4.25 7.10 25.01
CA TRP A 422 3.84 5.80 25.47
C TRP A 422 5.01 4.80 25.42
N VAL A 423 5.02 3.84 26.34
CA VAL A 423 5.99 2.77 26.37
C VAL A 423 5.28 1.42 26.36
N ARG A 424 5.74 0.51 25.53
CA ARG A 424 5.23 -0.85 25.38
C ARG A 424 6.31 -1.86 25.69
N GLN A 425 6.03 -2.79 26.58
CA GLN A 425 6.89 -3.94 26.82
C GLN A 425 6.64 -5.00 25.73
N LEU A 426 7.68 -5.34 24.97
CA LEU A 426 7.51 -6.21 23.80
C LEU A 426 7.19 -7.65 24.17
N GLY A 427 7.75 -8.15 25.26
CA GLY A 427 7.50 -9.53 25.71
C GLY A 427 6.10 -9.78 26.27
N THR A 428 5.46 -8.79 26.89
CA THR A 428 4.12 -8.92 27.50
C THR A 428 3.04 -8.20 26.73
N GLY A 429 3.40 -7.29 25.84
CA GLY A 429 2.45 -6.41 25.14
C GLY A 429 1.85 -5.30 26.01
N SER A 430 2.23 -5.20 27.29
CA SER A 430 1.73 -4.17 28.21
C SER A 430 2.19 -2.79 27.76
N THR A 431 1.27 -1.82 27.82
CA THR A 431 1.51 -0.43 27.39
C THR A 431 1.17 0.53 28.53
N ALA A 432 2.02 1.52 28.74
CA ALA A 432 1.83 2.58 29.73
C ALA A 432 2.10 3.94 29.11
N GLN A 433 1.30 4.96 29.50
CA GLN A 433 1.57 6.34 29.16
C GLN A 433 2.61 6.92 30.13
N VAL A 434 3.71 7.42 29.58
CA VAL A 434 4.84 7.96 30.35
C VAL A 434 4.76 9.49 30.41
N VAL A 435 4.34 10.13 29.31
CA VAL A 435 4.09 11.56 29.24
C VAL A 435 2.69 11.77 28.68
N PRO A 436 1.79 12.43 29.41
CA PRO A 436 0.44 12.73 28.91
C PRO A 436 0.48 13.75 27.78
N GLY A 437 -0.48 13.71 26.88
CA GLY A 437 -0.67 14.70 25.83
C GLY A 437 -0.86 16.09 26.41
N THR A 438 0.00 17.00 26.04
CA THR A 438 -0.04 18.40 26.44
C THR A 438 0.26 19.28 25.24
N PRO A 439 -0.25 20.53 25.20
CA PRO A 439 -0.01 21.44 24.08
C PRO A 439 1.47 21.58 23.71
N GLY A 440 1.73 21.56 22.41
CA GLY A 440 3.09 21.60 21.86
C GLY A 440 3.44 20.30 21.14
N GLU A 441 4.43 20.37 20.29
CA GLU A 441 4.91 19.25 19.50
C GLU A 441 6.02 18.51 20.24
N ILE A 442 5.92 17.19 20.36
CA ILE A 442 7.02 16.34 20.80
C ILE A 442 7.65 15.72 19.55
N SER A 443 8.96 15.89 19.39
CA SER A 443 9.75 15.33 18.31
C SER A 443 10.98 14.62 18.87
N GLY A 444 11.43 13.58 18.18
CA GLY A 444 12.66 12.87 18.53
C GLY A 444 12.61 12.22 19.92
N ILE A 445 12.29 10.93 19.95
CA ILE A 445 12.31 10.13 21.17
C ILE A 445 13.45 9.10 21.12
N VAL A 446 14.25 9.00 22.21
CA VAL A 446 15.39 8.10 22.29
C VAL A 446 15.50 7.51 23.70
N PHE A 447 15.76 6.20 23.80
CA PHE A 447 16.14 5.58 25.07
C PHE A 447 17.58 5.94 25.48
N SER A 448 17.84 6.06 26.78
CA SER A 448 19.20 5.90 27.31
C SER A 448 19.72 4.51 27.03
N LEU A 449 21.05 4.32 26.92
CA LEU A 449 21.64 3.01 26.60
C LEU A 449 21.29 1.92 27.60
N ASP A 450 21.07 2.28 28.86
CA ASP A 450 20.66 1.38 29.95
C ASP A 450 19.14 1.12 29.97
N GLY A 451 18.37 1.77 29.06
CA GLY A 451 16.91 1.64 28.95
C GLY A 451 16.11 2.28 30.10
N ASN A 452 16.76 2.92 31.06
CA ASN A 452 16.10 3.45 32.27
C ASN A 452 15.39 4.78 32.05
N TYR A 453 15.80 5.53 31.01
CA TYR A 453 15.24 6.85 30.71
C TYR A 453 14.88 7.00 29.24
N LEU A 454 13.88 7.86 29.00
CA LEU A 454 13.55 8.39 27.69
C LEU A 454 13.94 9.86 27.62
N TYR A 455 14.55 10.24 26.50
CA TYR A 455 14.83 11.63 26.15
C TYR A 455 13.93 12.01 24.97
N TYR A 456 13.34 13.21 25.02
CA TYR A 456 12.48 13.72 23.96
C TYR A 456 12.56 15.23 23.86
N ASN A 457 12.44 15.75 22.65
CA ASN A 457 12.39 17.18 22.39
C ASN A 457 10.95 17.66 22.46
N LYS A 458 10.70 18.78 23.11
CA LYS A 458 9.38 19.41 23.14
C LYS A 458 9.46 20.87 22.70
N HIS A 459 8.63 21.18 21.69
CA HIS A 459 8.39 22.52 21.21
C HIS A 459 7.10 23.06 21.85
N PHE A 460 7.18 24.16 22.58
CA PHE A 460 6.00 24.76 23.22
C PHE A 460 5.35 25.79 22.29
N PRO A 461 4.01 25.93 22.28
CA PRO A 461 3.37 27.00 21.55
C PRO A 461 3.93 28.35 21.99
N ASN A 462 4.22 29.22 21.05
CA ASN A 462 4.80 30.55 21.28
C ASN A 462 6.25 30.58 21.84
N ASN A 463 6.97 29.47 21.86
CA ASN A 463 8.39 29.44 22.17
C ASN A 463 9.18 29.09 20.89
N PRO A 464 10.10 29.93 20.41
CA PRO A 464 10.83 29.70 19.16
C PRO A 464 11.84 28.53 19.25
N VAL A 465 12.14 28.05 20.47
CA VAL A 465 13.16 27.00 20.67
C VAL A 465 12.57 25.73 21.32
N SER A 466 13.07 24.60 20.93
CA SER A 466 12.72 23.30 21.50
C SER A 466 13.55 23.03 22.76
N THR A 467 12.99 22.28 23.68
CA THR A 467 13.63 21.88 24.94
C THR A 467 13.74 20.35 25.04
N LEU A 468 14.91 19.87 25.40
CA LEU A 468 15.17 18.46 25.67
C LEU A 468 14.74 18.11 27.11
N PHE A 469 13.88 17.11 27.22
CA PHE A 469 13.44 16.53 28.48
C PHE A 469 13.94 15.10 28.64
N LYS A 470 14.08 14.70 29.89
CA LYS A 470 14.40 13.33 30.33
C LYS A 470 13.31 12.86 31.30
N VAL A 471 12.80 11.65 31.11
CA VAL A 471 11.80 11.04 31.98
C VAL A 471 12.15 9.55 32.21
N PRO A 472 11.90 8.98 33.41
CA PRO A 472 12.07 7.54 33.60
C PRO A 472 11.21 6.74 32.62
N SER A 473 11.74 5.65 32.04
CA SER A 473 11.06 4.87 30.99
C SER A 473 9.76 4.20 31.45
N LEU A 474 9.59 4.01 32.77
CA LEU A 474 8.36 3.46 33.36
C LEU A 474 7.41 4.55 33.91
N GLY A 475 7.67 5.81 33.63
CA GLY A 475 6.88 6.95 34.10
C GLY A 475 7.50 7.67 35.28
N GLY A 476 7.14 8.92 35.45
CA GLY A 476 7.66 9.81 36.48
C GLY A 476 7.59 11.26 36.03
N THR A 477 8.19 12.15 36.83
CA THR A 477 8.23 13.59 36.50
C THR A 477 9.33 13.84 35.45
N PRO A 478 9.01 14.42 34.30
CA PRO A 478 10.02 14.86 33.33
C PRO A 478 10.91 15.95 33.92
N SER A 479 12.21 15.87 33.67
CA SER A 479 13.19 16.89 34.00
C SER A 479 13.80 17.51 32.75
N GLN A 480 13.99 18.82 32.75
CA GLN A 480 14.65 19.53 31.66
C GLN A 480 16.16 19.23 31.67
N VAL A 481 16.72 18.95 30.50
CA VAL A 481 18.15 18.63 30.31
C VAL A 481 18.85 19.80 29.59
N LEU A 482 18.28 20.24 28.46
CA LEU A 482 18.92 21.24 27.59
C LEU A 482 17.84 22.10 26.92
N VAL A 483 18.15 23.35 26.65
CA VAL A 483 17.31 24.27 25.85
C VAL A 483 17.98 24.52 24.52
N ASP A 484 17.18 24.78 23.47
CA ASP A 484 17.66 25.11 22.13
C ASP A 484 18.34 23.93 21.44
N ILE A 485 17.54 22.90 21.16
CA ILE A 485 17.89 21.69 20.44
C ILE A 485 16.93 21.45 19.29
N ASP A 486 17.45 21.33 18.04
CA ASP A 486 16.63 21.27 16.84
C ASP A 486 16.61 19.88 16.19
N SER A 487 17.22 18.88 16.80
CA SER A 487 17.20 17.51 16.30
C SER A 487 17.06 16.48 17.42
N PRO A 488 16.60 15.25 17.12
CA PRO A 488 16.83 14.11 18.00
C PRO A 488 18.32 13.98 18.34
N LEU A 489 18.62 13.44 19.51
CA LEU A 489 19.99 13.20 19.95
C LEU A 489 20.46 11.77 19.62
N SER A 490 21.78 11.56 19.62
CA SER A 490 22.40 10.24 19.62
C SER A 490 23.44 10.14 20.72
N PHE A 491 23.40 9.07 21.52
CA PHE A 491 24.37 8.86 22.60
C PHE A 491 25.70 8.36 22.08
N SER A 492 26.81 8.77 22.76
CA SER A 492 28.10 8.11 22.63
C SER A 492 27.99 6.65 23.11
N PRO A 493 28.81 5.71 22.62
CA PRO A 493 28.72 4.29 23.00
C PRO A 493 28.88 4.00 24.48
N ASP A 494 29.53 4.88 25.23
CA ASP A 494 29.67 4.81 26.69
C ASP A 494 28.52 5.49 27.46
N GLY A 495 27.55 6.07 26.75
CA GLY A 495 26.37 6.75 27.30
C GLY A 495 26.64 8.05 28.07
N LYS A 496 27.89 8.55 28.10
CA LYS A 496 28.26 9.72 28.89
C LYS A 496 28.01 11.04 28.20
N LYS A 497 27.93 11.01 26.84
CA LYS A 497 27.67 12.17 26.01
C LYS A 497 26.56 11.91 25.03
N PHE A 498 26.02 12.98 24.44
CA PHE A 498 25.18 12.89 23.27
C PHE A 498 25.57 13.95 22.24
N VAL A 499 25.20 13.76 21.00
CA VAL A 499 25.39 14.66 19.87
C VAL A 499 24.03 15.09 19.33
N PHE A 500 23.93 16.34 18.86
CA PHE A 500 22.68 16.94 18.36
C PHE A 500 22.98 18.11 17.40
N VAL A 501 21.95 18.59 16.69
CA VAL A 501 22.02 19.77 15.81
C VAL A 501 21.33 20.95 16.50
N ARG A 502 21.94 22.14 16.36
CA ARG A 502 21.35 23.44 16.70
C ARG A 502 21.47 24.38 15.51
N GLN A 503 20.37 25.05 15.18
CA GLN A 503 20.36 26.10 14.20
C GLN A 503 20.26 27.48 14.90
N THR A 504 21.04 28.44 14.42
CA THR A 504 20.98 29.79 14.88
C THR A 504 20.65 30.73 13.72
N PRO A 505 19.33 30.93 13.43
CA PRO A 505 18.91 31.70 12.26
C PRO A 505 19.47 33.11 12.19
N GLN A 506 19.62 33.77 13.35
CA GLN A 506 20.18 35.13 13.43
C GLN A 506 21.66 35.18 13.03
N ALA A 507 22.41 34.15 13.39
CA ALA A 507 23.82 34.00 12.99
C ALA A 507 24.00 33.31 11.63
N LYS A 508 22.89 32.81 11.03
CA LYS A 508 22.93 32.03 9.78
C LYS A 508 23.87 30.82 9.86
N THR A 509 23.79 30.09 10.96
CA THR A 509 24.65 28.93 11.21
C THR A 509 23.80 27.69 11.59
N SER A 510 24.30 26.52 11.18
CA SER A 510 23.86 25.22 11.65
C SER A 510 25.07 24.51 12.28
N ALA A 511 24.94 24.04 13.50
CA ALA A 511 26.04 23.46 14.26
C ALA A 511 25.71 22.04 14.73
N LEU A 512 26.69 21.14 14.62
CA LEU A 512 26.72 19.85 15.26
C LEU A 512 27.43 20.01 16.60
N LEU A 513 26.72 19.75 17.72
CA LEU A 513 27.22 19.93 19.05
C LEU A 513 27.24 18.60 19.83
N THR A 514 28.16 18.51 20.78
CA THR A 514 28.19 17.47 21.80
C THR A 514 27.93 18.08 23.17
N ALA A 515 27.24 17.32 24.04
CA ALA A 515 27.08 17.66 25.47
C ALA A 515 27.20 16.40 26.33
N ASN A 516 27.40 16.55 27.64
CA ASN A 516 27.30 15.43 28.58
C ASN A 516 25.84 14.97 28.69
N ALA A 517 25.63 13.73 29.16
CA ALA A 517 24.28 13.14 29.28
C ALA A 517 23.33 13.93 30.22
N ASP A 518 23.86 14.81 31.06
CA ASP A 518 23.11 15.74 31.91
C ASP A 518 22.84 17.12 31.26
N GLY A 519 23.29 17.33 30.03
CA GLY A 519 23.17 18.57 29.29
C GLY A 519 24.31 19.58 29.56
N SER A 520 25.25 19.27 30.44
CA SER A 520 26.41 20.14 30.72
C SER A 520 27.49 20.04 29.66
N ALA A 521 28.45 20.95 29.69
CA ALA A 521 29.64 20.97 28.84
C ALA A 521 29.36 20.92 27.33
N GLU A 522 28.40 21.71 26.89
CA GLU A 522 28.12 21.87 25.44
C GLU A 522 29.37 22.30 24.68
N LYS A 523 29.65 21.66 23.60
CA LYS A 523 30.79 22.00 22.74
C LYS A 523 30.42 21.81 21.26
N PRO A 524 30.62 22.86 20.42
CA PRO A 524 30.48 22.69 18.97
C PRO A 524 31.59 21.78 18.44
N LEU A 525 31.22 20.82 17.65
CA LEU A 525 32.12 19.89 16.95
C LEU A 525 32.36 20.37 15.51
N MET A 526 31.29 20.78 14.82
CA MET A 526 31.35 21.33 13.46
C MET A 526 30.28 22.42 13.30
N THR A 527 30.61 23.51 12.63
CA THR A 527 29.66 24.59 12.32
C THR A 527 29.72 24.89 10.83
N ILE A 528 28.55 24.94 10.20
CA ILE A 528 28.38 25.32 8.80
C ILE A 528 27.54 26.58 8.69
N HIS A 529 27.69 27.30 7.58
CA HIS A 529 27.07 28.61 7.35
C HIS A 529 26.05 28.53 6.20
N ASP A 530 25.04 29.38 6.25
CA ASP A 530 24.09 29.60 5.17
C ASP A 530 24.83 29.79 3.81
N PRO A 531 24.39 29.10 2.71
CA PRO A 531 23.17 28.32 2.57
C PRO A 531 23.24 26.85 3.02
N SER A 532 24.38 26.39 3.55
CA SER A 532 24.49 24.99 4.01
C SER A 532 23.75 24.77 5.33
N ILE A 533 23.07 23.63 5.44
CA ILE A 533 22.32 23.23 6.64
C ILE A 533 22.50 21.74 6.95
N PHE A 534 22.49 21.40 8.25
CA PHE A 534 22.34 20.01 8.68
C PHE A 534 20.88 19.59 8.71
N SER A 535 20.64 18.28 8.55
CA SER A 535 19.31 17.71 8.70
C SER A 535 18.82 17.82 10.15
N PHE A 536 17.57 18.22 10.31
CA PHE A 536 16.86 18.24 11.61
C PHE A 536 16.49 16.83 12.12
N GLN A 537 16.69 15.80 11.32
CA GLN A 537 16.31 14.43 11.67
C GLN A 537 17.32 13.73 12.60
N GLY A 538 18.40 14.43 12.92
CA GLY A 538 19.40 14.06 13.91
C GLY A 538 20.61 13.29 13.38
N PRO A 539 21.72 13.39 14.11
CA PRO A 539 22.95 12.64 13.87
C PRO A 539 22.88 11.23 14.45
N ALA A 540 23.82 10.36 14.06
CA ALA A 540 24.01 9.03 14.64
C ALA A 540 25.47 8.79 15.01
N TRP A 541 25.75 8.48 16.28
CA TRP A 541 27.10 8.16 16.76
C TRP A 541 27.46 6.72 16.42
N SER A 542 28.67 6.48 15.89
CA SER A 542 29.14 5.13 15.54
C SER A 542 29.39 4.26 16.77
N PRO A 543 29.22 2.93 16.67
CA PRO A 543 29.41 2.00 17.80
C PRO A 543 30.83 2.01 18.39
N ASP A 544 31.86 2.35 17.59
CA ASP A 544 33.24 2.49 18.03
C ASP A 544 33.56 3.86 18.64
N GLY A 545 32.61 4.79 18.65
CA GLY A 545 32.72 6.13 19.21
C GLY A 545 33.56 7.12 18.40
N LYS A 546 34.07 6.75 17.23
CA LYS A 546 35.00 7.58 16.46
C LYS A 546 34.33 8.49 15.45
N ASN A 547 33.17 8.10 14.93
CA ASN A 547 32.49 8.82 13.85
C ASN A 547 31.04 9.16 14.23
N ILE A 548 30.51 10.20 13.62
CA ILE A 548 29.12 10.63 13.73
C ILE A 548 28.59 10.74 12.31
N ALA A 549 27.56 9.97 11.94
CA ALA A 549 26.87 10.12 10.68
C ALA A 549 25.85 11.26 10.76
N ILE A 550 25.81 12.10 9.74
CA ILE A 550 24.87 13.21 9.61
C ILE A 550 24.57 13.50 8.14
N ALA A 551 23.40 14.04 7.85
CA ALA A 551 23.07 14.54 6.53
C ALA A 551 23.22 16.06 6.47
N GLN A 552 23.90 16.55 5.44
CA GLN A 552 24.13 17.96 5.15
C GLN A 552 23.60 18.33 3.76
N SER A 553 22.82 19.40 3.68
CA SER A 553 22.51 20.04 2.40
C SER A 553 23.46 21.20 2.17
N PRO A 554 24.29 21.19 1.12
CA PRO A 554 25.27 22.26 0.87
C PRO A 554 24.66 23.59 0.43
N ASN A 555 23.42 23.55 -0.10
CA ASN A 555 22.73 24.72 -0.67
C ASN A 555 21.40 25.04 0.03
N GLY A 556 21.11 24.41 1.18
CA GLY A 556 19.82 24.53 1.84
C GLY A 556 18.66 23.86 1.07
N ASP A 557 18.98 23.09 0.03
CA ASP A 557 18.00 22.34 -0.73
C ASP A 557 17.65 21.02 0.00
N PHE A 558 16.46 20.94 0.56
CA PHE A 558 15.98 19.78 1.31
C PHE A 558 15.86 18.49 0.46
N ALA A 559 15.98 18.62 -0.86
CA ALA A 559 15.97 17.48 -1.76
C ALA A 559 17.39 16.96 -2.12
N LYS A 560 18.44 17.61 -1.62
CA LYS A 560 19.82 17.29 -1.95
C LYS A 560 20.70 17.28 -0.71
N TYR A 561 20.57 16.25 0.09
CA TYR A 561 21.46 16.00 1.22
C TYR A 561 22.58 15.03 0.82
N ALA A 562 23.80 15.32 1.19
CA ALA A 562 24.89 14.37 1.27
C ALA A 562 24.89 13.71 2.66
N VAL A 563 25.15 12.42 2.74
CA VAL A 563 25.44 11.75 4.01
C VAL A 563 26.92 11.85 4.26
N GLU A 564 27.30 12.35 5.44
CA GLU A 564 28.68 12.57 5.83
C GLU A 564 28.98 11.84 7.13
N THR A 565 30.25 11.49 7.35
CA THR A 565 30.78 11.04 8.62
C THR A 565 31.72 12.11 9.19
N VAL A 566 31.46 12.53 10.43
CA VAL A 566 32.23 13.54 11.14
C VAL A 566 33.03 12.84 12.23
N ALA A 567 34.34 13.05 12.25
CA ALA A 567 35.22 12.51 13.30
C ALA A 567 34.87 13.13 14.66
N ALA A 568 34.55 12.29 15.65
CA ALA A 568 34.02 12.72 16.94
C ALA A 568 35.02 13.51 17.81
N ASP A 569 36.32 13.41 17.54
CA ASP A 569 37.39 14.10 18.23
C ASP A 569 37.78 15.43 17.58
N THR A 570 37.83 15.47 16.25
CA THR A 570 38.37 16.61 15.48
C THR A 570 37.29 17.45 14.78
N GLY A 571 36.10 16.88 14.54
CA GLY A 571 35.05 17.50 13.73
C GLY A 571 35.33 17.47 12.22
N ALA A 572 36.35 16.73 11.78
CA ALA A 572 36.65 16.59 10.35
C ALA A 572 35.56 15.77 9.65
N SER A 573 34.98 16.32 8.59
CA SER A 573 33.91 15.69 7.82
C SER A 573 34.45 14.97 6.57
N THR A 574 33.84 13.83 6.25
CA THR A 574 34.13 13.04 5.05
C THR A 574 32.81 12.56 4.45
N PRO A 575 32.55 12.79 3.16
CA PRO A 575 31.35 12.28 2.51
C PRO A 575 31.29 10.76 2.54
N LEU A 576 30.12 10.21 2.79
CA LEU A 576 29.84 8.77 2.73
C LEU A 576 29.00 8.47 1.48
N GLY A 577 29.69 8.07 0.41
CA GLY A 577 29.09 7.88 -0.91
C GLY A 577 28.99 9.18 -1.72
N SER A 578 28.53 9.06 -2.94
CA SER A 578 28.43 10.18 -3.90
C SER A 578 26.97 10.58 -4.20
N ASP A 579 26.00 9.89 -3.61
CA ASP A 579 24.59 10.11 -3.91
C ASP A 579 24.00 11.29 -3.13
N ALA A 580 23.11 12.03 -3.79
CA ALA A 580 22.26 13.01 -3.12
C ALA A 580 20.94 12.34 -2.68
N TRP A 581 20.52 12.64 -1.47
CA TRP A 581 19.34 12.05 -0.81
C TRP A 581 18.26 13.11 -0.57
N ALA A 582 17.01 12.76 -0.81
CA ALA A 582 15.90 13.64 -0.52
C ALA A 582 15.34 13.37 0.88
N PHE A 583 15.35 14.40 1.73
CA PHE A 583 14.80 14.35 3.10
C PHE A 583 15.26 13.11 3.89
N PRO A 584 16.57 12.84 4.02
CA PRO A 584 17.04 11.72 4.83
C PRO A 584 16.56 11.91 6.26
N ARG A 585 15.83 10.91 6.75
CA ARG A 585 15.26 10.92 8.09
C ARG A 585 16.23 10.24 9.06
N GLN A 586 15.88 10.19 10.33
CA GLN A 586 16.71 9.68 11.42
C GLN A 586 17.64 8.53 11.00
N MET A 587 18.92 8.65 11.36
CA MET A 587 19.96 7.68 11.02
C MET A 587 20.25 6.76 12.19
N ALA A 588 20.74 5.56 11.89
CA ALA A 588 21.31 4.64 12.87
C ALA A 588 22.48 3.89 12.24
N TRP A 589 23.48 3.52 13.06
CA TRP A 589 24.54 2.63 12.66
C TRP A 589 24.14 1.18 12.89
N LEU A 590 24.58 0.28 12.02
CA LEU A 590 24.60 -1.15 12.36
C LEU A 590 25.56 -1.35 13.54
N PRO A 591 25.24 -2.25 14.49
CA PRO A 591 26.05 -2.42 15.69
C PRO A 591 27.49 -2.88 15.44
N ASP A 592 27.76 -3.51 14.31
CA ASP A 592 29.11 -3.90 13.88
C ASP A 592 29.90 -2.74 13.23
N GLY A 593 29.26 -1.59 13.03
CA GLY A 593 29.85 -0.42 12.41
C GLY A 593 30.01 -0.52 10.89
N SER A 594 29.49 -1.55 10.25
CA SER A 594 29.69 -1.80 8.81
C SER A 594 28.87 -0.90 7.90
N ALA A 595 27.78 -0.29 8.39
CA ALA A 595 26.93 0.58 7.58
C ALA A 595 26.12 1.56 8.43
N VAL A 596 25.68 2.65 7.77
CA VAL A 596 24.68 3.61 8.28
C VAL A 596 23.36 3.29 7.61
N ILE A 597 22.28 3.19 8.38
CA ILE A 597 20.92 2.98 7.89
C ILE A 597 20.08 4.22 8.15
N PHE A 598 19.18 4.54 7.21
CA PHE A 598 18.27 5.68 7.31
C PHE A 598 17.09 5.52 6.36
N SER A 599 16.03 6.25 6.62
CA SER A 599 14.90 6.34 5.69
C SER A 599 15.05 7.57 4.81
N SER A 600 14.90 7.40 3.49
CA SER A 600 14.94 8.49 2.52
C SER A 600 14.12 8.16 1.28
N ALA A 601 13.56 9.19 0.65
CA ALA A 601 13.08 9.07 -0.71
C ALA A 601 14.29 9.00 -1.67
N ALA A 602 14.17 8.21 -2.73
CA ALA A 602 15.25 8.04 -3.71
C ALA A 602 15.60 9.36 -4.42
N ASN A 603 14.70 10.32 -4.42
CA ASN A 603 14.88 11.68 -4.93
C ASN A 603 13.68 12.57 -4.51
N ARG A 604 13.72 13.87 -4.89
CA ARG A 604 12.72 14.89 -4.52
C ARG A 604 11.26 14.53 -4.84
N VAL A 605 11.02 13.65 -5.79
CA VAL A 605 9.69 13.34 -6.33
C VAL A 605 9.25 11.91 -6.02
N ALA A 606 10.19 11.04 -5.62
CA ALA A 606 9.80 9.72 -5.12
C ALA A 606 9.14 9.89 -3.76
N ALA A 607 7.82 9.83 -3.79
CA ALA A 607 6.97 10.11 -2.64
C ALA A 607 7.13 9.09 -1.48
N ASN A 608 7.86 7.98 -1.68
CA ASN A 608 7.91 6.87 -0.73
C ASN A 608 9.29 6.72 -0.08
N PRO A 609 9.54 7.38 1.09
CA PRO A 609 10.75 7.11 1.84
C PRO A 609 10.87 5.63 2.19
N GLN A 610 11.94 5.02 1.71
CA GLN A 610 12.30 3.64 1.99
C GLN A 610 13.53 3.59 2.89
N ILE A 611 13.77 2.45 3.52
CA ILE A 611 14.95 2.26 4.36
C ILE A 611 16.12 1.85 3.46
N TRP A 612 17.22 2.55 3.64
CA TRP A 612 18.48 2.36 2.91
C TRP A 612 19.64 2.09 3.86
N SER A 613 20.66 1.43 3.40
CA SER A 613 21.97 1.34 4.05
C SER A 613 23.06 1.87 3.13
N LEU A 614 24.05 2.55 3.74
CA LEU A 614 25.32 2.93 3.12
C LEU A 614 26.43 2.20 3.83
N SER A 615 27.21 1.39 3.12
CA SER A 615 28.36 0.69 3.69
C SER A 615 29.42 1.67 4.19
N PHE A 616 30.07 1.38 5.32
CA PHE A 616 31.16 2.19 5.85
C PHE A 616 32.47 1.39 5.84
N PRO A 617 33.58 1.97 5.31
CA PRO A 617 33.72 3.34 4.77
C PRO A 617 33.37 3.49 3.27
N GLY A 618 32.92 2.44 2.59
CA GLY A 618 32.80 2.38 1.12
C GLY A 618 31.70 3.26 0.51
N GLY A 619 30.64 3.58 1.25
CA GLY A 619 29.50 4.40 0.77
C GLY A 619 28.62 3.68 -0.27
N GLU A 620 28.72 2.34 -0.39
CA GLU A 620 27.86 1.56 -1.29
C GLU A 620 26.43 1.53 -0.77
N LYS A 621 25.49 1.93 -1.62
CA LYS A 621 24.07 1.99 -1.25
C LYS A 621 23.37 0.66 -1.48
N ARG A 622 22.52 0.27 -0.52
CA ARG A 622 21.64 -0.88 -0.59
C ARG A 622 20.26 -0.52 -0.07
N ARG A 623 19.22 -0.86 -0.79
CA ARG A 623 17.82 -0.66 -0.37
C ARG A 623 17.38 -1.83 0.51
N ILE A 624 16.90 -1.56 1.71
CA ILE A 624 16.42 -2.56 2.67
C ILE A 624 14.93 -2.86 2.45
N THR A 625 14.06 -1.83 2.43
CA THR A 625 12.64 -2.01 2.16
C THR A 625 12.31 -1.69 0.70
N ASN A 626 11.37 -2.43 0.12
CA ASN A 626 10.94 -2.26 -1.27
C ASN A 626 9.45 -2.55 -1.41
N ASP A 627 8.65 -1.91 -0.59
CA ASP A 627 7.19 -2.03 -0.59
C ASP A 627 6.53 -0.68 -0.87
N LEU A 628 5.22 -0.61 -0.69
CA LEU A 628 4.38 0.57 -0.97
C LEU A 628 4.30 1.55 0.17
N ASN A 629 4.72 1.13 1.35
CA ASN A 629 4.57 1.92 2.54
C ASN A 629 5.72 2.92 2.64
N PHE A 630 5.52 3.95 3.43
CA PHE A 630 6.58 4.88 3.77
C PHE A 630 7.13 4.50 5.13
N TYR A 631 8.39 4.82 5.36
CA TYR A 631 9.04 4.59 6.64
C TYR A 631 9.63 5.90 7.16
N GLN A 632 9.39 6.20 8.42
CA GLN A 632 9.92 7.41 9.07
C GLN A 632 10.46 7.09 10.45
N GLY A 633 11.65 7.65 10.72
CA GLY A 633 12.39 7.35 11.94
C GLY A 633 12.97 5.94 11.93
N LEU A 634 14.06 5.75 12.64
CA LEU A 634 14.74 4.47 12.81
C LEU A 634 15.35 4.33 14.19
N SER A 635 15.24 3.15 14.75
CA SER A 635 15.98 2.75 15.95
C SER A 635 16.29 1.26 15.86
N ILE A 636 17.47 0.84 16.30
CA ILE A 636 17.95 -0.53 16.16
C ILE A 636 18.39 -1.08 17.51
N THR A 637 18.20 -2.38 17.75
CA THR A 637 18.70 -3.08 18.92
C THR A 637 20.22 -3.23 18.90
N SER A 638 20.85 -3.35 20.07
CA SER A 638 22.31 -3.46 20.18
C SER A 638 22.90 -4.71 19.52
N ASP A 639 22.10 -5.76 19.33
CA ASP A 639 22.49 -6.98 18.60
C ASP A 639 22.22 -6.90 17.09
N GLY A 640 21.61 -5.81 16.61
CA GLY A 640 21.28 -5.61 15.19
C GLY A 640 20.12 -6.46 14.68
N SER A 641 19.50 -7.28 15.51
CA SER A 641 18.49 -8.25 15.06
C SER A 641 17.16 -7.59 14.69
N THR A 642 16.86 -6.43 15.28
CA THR A 642 15.55 -5.80 15.19
C THR A 642 15.66 -4.28 15.00
N LEU A 643 14.90 -3.77 14.05
CA LEU A 643 14.78 -2.36 13.75
C LEU A 643 13.33 -1.92 14.03
N ALA A 644 13.17 -0.83 14.78
CA ALA A 644 11.88 -0.17 14.96
C ALA A 644 11.78 1.06 14.06
N THR A 645 10.61 1.24 13.45
CA THR A 645 10.29 2.39 12.59
C THR A 645 8.79 2.68 12.64
N VAL A 646 8.37 3.81 12.11
CA VAL A 646 6.95 4.11 11.85
C VAL A 646 6.66 3.86 10.38
N GLN A 647 5.72 2.97 10.13
CA GLN A 647 5.18 2.70 8.81
C GLN A 647 3.99 3.62 8.55
N VAL A 648 3.96 4.26 7.39
CA VAL A 648 2.88 5.14 6.96
C VAL A 648 2.16 4.48 5.79
N ILE A 649 0.86 4.28 5.95
CA ILE A 649 -0.03 3.75 4.92
C ILE A 649 -0.95 4.87 4.47
N LEU A 650 -0.81 5.29 3.21
CA LEU A 650 -1.72 6.27 2.63
C LEU A 650 -2.97 5.59 2.10
N THR A 651 -4.12 6.12 2.46
CA THR A 651 -5.41 5.76 1.86
C THR A 651 -5.96 6.96 1.11
N GLY A 652 -6.69 6.73 0.05
CA GLY A 652 -7.31 7.80 -0.71
C GLY A 652 -8.45 7.28 -1.57
N SER A 653 -9.53 8.05 -1.66
CA SER A 653 -10.65 7.82 -2.57
C SER A 653 -11.14 9.13 -3.15
N LEU A 654 -11.71 9.07 -4.34
CA LEU A 654 -12.30 10.23 -4.98
C LEU A 654 -13.73 10.44 -4.53
N TRP A 655 -14.05 11.70 -4.26
CA TRP A 655 -15.37 12.17 -3.88
C TRP A 655 -15.78 13.33 -4.76
N LYS A 656 -17.08 13.52 -4.98
CA LYS A 656 -17.62 14.71 -5.67
C LYS A 656 -18.66 15.42 -4.82
N ALA A 657 -18.76 16.72 -4.99
CA ALA A 657 -19.78 17.56 -4.37
C ALA A 657 -20.24 18.64 -5.34
N ASN A 658 -21.44 19.18 -5.12
CA ASN A 658 -21.90 20.36 -5.82
C ASN A 658 -21.11 21.59 -5.35
N PHE A 659 -20.80 22.48 -6.29
CA PHE A 659 -20.00 23.67 -6.09
C PHE A 659 -20.73 24.89 -6.67
N GLY A 660 -20.73 26.03 -5.95
CA GLY A 660 -21.34 27.28 -6.43
C GLY A 660 -22.18 28.02 -5.42
N SER A 661 -22.49 29.28 -5.67
CA SER A 661 -22.94 30.32 -4.71
C SER A 661 -24.37 30.20 -4.17
N SER A 662 -25.16 29.20 -4.51
CA SER A 662 -26.57 29.11 -4.06
C SER A 662 -27.10 27.70 -3.76
N ALA A 663 -26.32 26.69 -3.89
CA ALA A 663 -26.77 25.32 -3.56
C ALA A 663 -26.44 25.02 -2.10
N ALA A 664 -27.43 24.66 -1.29
CA ALA A 664 -27.19 23.93 -0.06
C ALA A 664 -26.25 22.76 -0.42
N LEU A 665 -25.07 22.72 0.19
CA LEU A 665 -24.07 21.69 -0.08
C LEU A 665 -24.70 20.32 0.14
N SER A 666 -25.00 19.60 -0.93
CA SER A 666 -25.38 18.19 -0.79
C SER A 666 -24.19 17.43 -0.21
N PRO A 667 -24.42 16.40 0.60
CA PRO A 667 -23.32 15.58 1.10
C PRO A 667 -22.44 15.10 -0.05
N PRO A 668 -21.11 15.08 0.10
CA PRO A 668 -20.22 14.54 -0.90
C PRO A 668 -20.56 13.07 -1.23
N THR A 669 -20.48 12.71 -2.50
CA THR A 669 -20.70 11.34 -2.99
C THR A 669 -19.37 10.72 -3.37
N GLN A 670 -19.10 9.54 -2.85
CA GLN A 670 -17.90 8.78 -3.17
C GLN A 670 -17.93 8.25 -4.61
N ILE A 671 -16.84 8.41 -5.34
CA ILE A 671 -16.68 7.98 -6.74
C ILE A 671 -15.88 6.68 -6.79
N THR A 672 -14.75 6.58 -6.03
CA THR A 672 -13.90 5.38 -5.98
C THR A 672 -13.82 4.85 -4.57
N SER A 673 -13.64 3.53 -4.41
CA SER A 673 -13.59 2.89 -3.08
C SER A 673 -12.26 3.08 -2.36
N GLY A 674 -11.16 3.34 -3.08
CA GLY A 674 -9.82 3.42 -2.51
C GLY A 674 -9.31 2.12 -1.87
N ILE A 675 -10.01 0.98 -2.06
CA ILE A 675 -9.63 -0.30 -1.44
C ILE A 675 -8.43 -0.90 -2.18
N GLY A 676 -7.35 -1.15 -1.42
CA GLY A 676 -6.11 -1.75 -1.94
C GLY A 676 -5.28 -0.80 -2.82
N ARG A 677 -5.68 0.47 -2.93
CA ARG A 677 -4.95 1.53 -3.62
C ARG A 677 -5.34 2.89 -3.04
N ALA A 678 -4.48 3.87 -3.23
CA ALA A 678 -4.74 5.23 -2.79
C ALA A 678 -5.01 6.11 -4.03
N ASP A 679 -6.28 6.46 -4.26
CA ASP A 679 -6.75 7.18 -5.44
C ASP A 679 -6.63 8.70 -5.24
N GLY A 680 -6.04 9.40 -6.22
CA GLY A 680 -6.00 10.86 -6.30
C GLY A 680 -4.98 11.54 -5.41
N ILE A 681 -4.10 10.80 -4.72
CA ILE A 681 -3.10 11.39 -3.81
C ILE A 681 -2.14 12.29 -4.58
N GLY A 682 -1.62 11.84 -5.72
CA GLY A 682 -0.68 12.59 -6.54
C GLY A 682 -1.32 13.58 -7.50
N GLY A 683 -2.65 13.60 -7.61
CA GLY A 683 -3.35 14.58 -8.43
C GLY A 683 -4.67 14.11 -9.02
N VAL A 684 -5.55 15.07 -9.27
CA VAL A 684 -6.85 14.89 -9.90
C VAL A 684 -7.07 15.99 -10.93
N ALA A 685 -7.65 15.64 -12.07
CA ALA A 685 -8.09 16.60 -13.09
C ALA A 685 -9.46 16.19 -13.63
N TRP A 686 -10.25 17.17 -14.12
CA TRP A 686 -11.56 16.92 -14.71
C TRP A 686 -11.62 17.44 -16.15
N PRO A 687 -10.97 16.74 -17.12
CA PRO A 687 -10.77 17.24 -18.47
C PRO A 687 -12.07 17.36 -19.29
N THR A 688 -13.05 16.49 -19.09
CA THR A 688 -14.33 16.50 -19.81
C THR A 688 -15.50 16.20 -18.87
N PRO A 689 -16.74 16.60 -19.18
CA PRO A 689 -17.90 16.33 -18.32
C PRO A 689 -18.09 14.84 -17.96
N GLY A 690 -17.63 13.94 -18.82
CA GLY A 690 -17.79 12.48 -18.63
C GLY A 690 -16.59 11.76 -18.05
N LYS A 691 -15.45 12.44 -17.81
CA LYS A 691 -14.21 11.77 -17.37
C LYS A 691 -13.44 12.59 -16.35
N ILE A 692 -13.11 11.96 -15.24
CA ILE A 692 -12.16 12.41 -14.22
C ILE A 692 -10.88 11.63 -14.42
N LEU A 693 -9.75 12.32 -14.51
CA LEU A 693 -8.41 11.77 -14.58
C LEU A 693 -7.76 11.86 -13.20
N TYR A 694 -7.14 10.80 -12.73
CA TYR A 694 -6.49 10.80 -11.43
C TYR A 694 -5.27 9.90 -11.39
N GLU A 695 -4.35 10.25 -10.53
CA GLU A 695 -3.20 9.44 -10.18
C GLU A 695 -3.58 8.49 -9.05
N TYR A 696 -3.08 7.27 -9.08
CA TYR A 696 -3.27 6.31 -8.00
C TYR A 696 -2.02 5.49 -7.72
N TYR A 697 -1.88 5.10 -6.45
CA TYR A 697 -0.81 4.23 -5.96
C TYR A 697 -1.33 2.79 -5.88
N ASN A 698 -0.65 1.88 -6.55
CA ASN A 698 -0.97 0.46 -6.48
C ASN A 698 0.32 -0.38 -6.64
N SER A 699 0.53 -1.32 -5.72
CA SER A 699 1.58 -2.35 -5.78
C SER A 699 2.97 -1.87 -6.23
N GLY A 700 3.48 -0.75 -5.65
CA GLY A 700 4.83 -0.21 -5.91
C GLY A 700 4.93 0.67 -7.16
N SER A 701 3.82 0.98 -7.81
CA SER A 701 3.80 1.86 -8.97
C SER A 701 2.79 2.99 -8.84
N ILE A 702 3.17 4.14 -9.37
CA ILE A 702 2.30 5.29 -9.54
C ILE A 702 1.74 5.22 -10.96
N ARG A 703 0.41 5.26 -11.08
CA ARG A 703 -0.30 5.11 -12.35
C ARG A 703 -1.39 6.16 -12.51
N LEU A 704 -1.87 6.31 -13.74
CA LEU A 704 -3.03 7.14 -14.06
C LEU A 704 -4.23 6.27 -14.44
N ALA A 705 -5.42 6.74 -14.07
CA ALA A 705 -6.67 6.16 -14.51
C ALA A 705 -7.70 7.25 -14.81
N THR A 706 -8.71 6.90 -15.58
CA THR A 706 -9.93 7.70 -15.76
C THR A 706 -11.11 6.99 -15.13
N VAL A 707 -12.08 7.77 -14.64
CA VAL A 707 -13.35 7.28 -14.13
C VAL A 707 -14.45 8.27 -14.51
N ALA A 708 -15.67 7.78 -14.74
CA ALA A 708 -16.83 8.66 -14.93
C ALA A 708 -17.24 9.28 -13.57
N PRO A 709 -17.91 10.47 -13.59
CA PRO A 709 -18.33 11.15 -12.36
C PRO A 709 -19.31 10.37 -11.48
N ASP A 710 -19.96 9.36 -12.01
CA ASP A 710 -20.84 8.42 -11.27
C ASP A 710 -20.12 7.19 -10.73
N GLY A 711 -18.79 7.09 -10.94
CA GLY A 711 -17.95 5.95 -10.54
C GLY A 711 -17.90 4.82 -11.56
N ALA A 712 -18.64 4.92 -12.66
CA ALA A 712 -18.59 3.94 -13.74
C ALA A 712 -17.33 4.10 -14.62
N ASP A 713 -17.09 3.11 -15.48
CA ASP A 713 -16.10 3.14 -16.56
C ASP A 713 -14.66 3.51 -16.08
N SER A 714 -14.25 2.96 -14.93
CA SER A 714 -12.88 3.13 -14.46
C SER A 714 -11.90 2.37 -15.36
N ARG A 715 -10.90 3.09 -15.91
CA ARG A 715 -9.92 2.54 -16.85
C ARG A 715 -8.52 3.04 -16.53
N ASP A 716 -7.56 2.12 -16.49
CA ASP A 716 -6.16 2.48 -16.40
C ASP A 716 -5.65 3.08 -17.72
N ILE A 717 -4.79 4.09 -17.61
CA ILE A 717 -4.09 4.68 -18.73
C ILE A 717 -2.71 4.05 -18.82
N THR A 718 -2.43 3.41 -19.95
CA THR A 718 -1.11 2.83 -20.22
C THR A 718 -0.21 3.88 -20.89
N LEU A 719 0.89 4.21 -20.22
CA LEU A 719 1.93 5.11 -20.71
C LEU A 719 3.27 4.37 -20.83
N PRO A 720 4.19 4.80 -21.71
CA PRO A 720 5.53 4.23 -21.79
C PRO A 720 6.37 4.42 -20.51
N ALA A 721 5.97 5.38 -19.68
CA ALA A 721 6.67 5.75 -18.47
C ALA A 721 6.33 4.82 -17.30
N THR A 722 7.30 4.57 -16.44
CA THR A 722 7.14 3.74 -15.24
C THR A 722 6.55 4.51 -14.06
N GLU A 723 6.73 5.83 -14.03
CA GLU A 723 6.21 6.72 -12.97
C GLU A 723 5.67 8.01 -13.60
N VAL A 724 4.50 8.43 -13.18
CA VAL A 724 3.78 9.60 -13.68
C VAL A 724 3.28 10.45 -12.53
N PHE A 725 3.35 11.78 -12.65
CA PHE A 725 3.09 12.70 -11.55
C PHE A 725 2.22 13.87 -11.99
N SER A 726 1.45 14.40 -11.04
CA SER A 726 0.75 15.68 -11.13
C SER A 726 -0.05 15.89 -12.43
N PRO A 727 -0.98 14.99 -12.77
CA PRO A 727 -1.75 15.13 -14.01
C PRO A 727 -2.62 16.38 -13.99
N ALA A 728 -2.66 17.10 -15.11
CA ALA A 728 -3.53 18.25 -15.32
C ALA A 728 -4.20 18.20 -16.70
N SER A 729 -5.45 18.67 -16.78
CA SER A 729 -6.13 18.79 -18.06
C SER A 729 -5.54 19.89 -18.92
N CYS A 730 -5.62 19.74 -20.26
CA CYS A 730 -5.11 20.73 -21.21
C CYS A 730 -6.07 20.90 -22.39
N GLY A 731 -6.35 22.16 -22.69
CA GLY A 731 -7.29 22.56 -23.75
C GLY A 731 -8.75 22.61 -23.29
N ALA A 732 -9.53 23.47 -23.91
CA ALA A 732 -10.95 23.68 -23.59
C ALA A 732 -11.81 22.45 -23.91
N ASP A 733 -11.39 21.60 -24.81
CA ASP A 733 -12.03 20.35 -25.22
C ASP A 733 -11.52 19.12 -24.47
N GLY A 734 -10.51 19.28 -23.59
CA GLY A 734 -9.90 18.20 -22.83
C GLY A 734 -9.24 17.12 -23.70
N GLN A 735 -8.79 17.48 -24.90
CA GLN A 735 -8.19 16.54 -25.85
C GLN A 735 -6.90 15.90 -25.29
N TYR A 736 -6.11 16.68 -24.55
CA TYR A 736 -4.85 16.27 -23.96
C TYR A 736 -4.90 16.36 -22.45
N PHE A 737 -4.07 15.55 -21.81
CA PHE A 737 -3.59 15.82 -20.45
C PHE A 737 -2.07 15.98 -20.46
N ILE A 738 -1.57 16.73 -19.50
CA ILE A 738 -0.15 16.97 -19.24
C ILE A 738 0.25 16.35 -17.91
N TYR A 739 1.47 15.88 -17.82
CA TYR A 739 1.97 15.18 -16.62
C TYR A 739 3.49 15.28 -16.51
N GLY A 740 4.01 15.16 -15.30
CA GLY A 740 5.41 14.89 -15.06
C GLY A 740 5.71 13.41 -15.26
N SER A 741 6.84 13.06 -15.87
CA SER A 741 7.29 11.68 -16.02
C SER A 741 8.77 11.54 -15.76
N ARG A 742 9.15 10.50 -15.03
CA ARG A 742 10.56 10.20 -14.76
C ARG A 742 11.24 9.61 -15.98
N ASN A 743 12.39 10.16 -16.36
CA ASN A 743 13.24 9.63 -17.40
C ASN A 743 14.22 8.57 -16.85
N ALA A 744 14.89 7.84 -17.74
CA ALA A 744 15.85 6.79 -17.38
C ALA A 744 17.06 7.31 -16.54
N GLY A 745 17.36 8.60 -16.60
CA GLY A 745 18.39 9.27 -15.81
C GLY A 745 17.94 9.75 -14.43
N GLY A 746 16.66 9.46 -14.04
CA GLY A 746 16.10 9.83 -12.75
C GLY A 746 15.52 11.24 -12.69
N GLY A 747 15.67 12.06 -13.71
CA GLY A 747 15.05 13.39 -13.82
C GLY A 747 13.58 13.31 -14.22
N ILE A 748 12.82 14.38 -14.00
CA ILE A 748 11.40 14.49 -14.37
C ILE A 748 11.27 15.50 -15.50
N SER A 749 10.56 15.09 -16.54
CA SER A 749 10.25 15.92 -17.70
C SER A 749 8.74 16.08 -17.82
N ILE A 750 8.31 17.16 -18.44
CA ILE A 750 6.90 17.42 -18.74
C ILE A 750 6.51 16.75 -20.04
N TRP A 751 5.41 16.03 -20.00
CA TRP A 751 4.84 15.29 -21.11
C TRP A 751 3.39 15.65 -21.34
N ARG A 752 2.90 15.41 -22.55
CA ARG A 752 1.48 15.38 -22.88
C ARG A 752 1.09 14.03 -23.47
N ALA A 753 -0.17 13.64 -23.32
CA ALA A 753 -0.76 12.51 -24.02
C ALA A 753 -2.26 12.76 -24.27
N ASN A 754 -2.86 11.99 -25.17
CA ASN A 754 -4.31 11.93 -25.31
C ASN A 754 -4.95 11.30 -24.06
N LEU A 755 -6.24 11.55 -23.79
CA LEU A 755 -6.96 11.00 -22.63
C LEU A 755 -6.97 9.46 -22.53
N ASP A 756 -6.71 8.78 -23.64
CA ASP A 756 -6.56 7.32 -23.69
C ASP A 756 -5.12 6.83 -23.48
N GLY A 757 -4.17 7.74 -23.24
CA GLY A 757 -2.74 7.47 -23.12
C GLY A 757 -1.99 7.39 -24.44
N SER A 758 -2.66 7.50 -25.58
CA SER A 758 -2.00 7.50 -26.89
C SER A 758 -1.24 8.80 -27.18
N ASN A 759 -0.31 8.75 -28.13
CA ASN A 759 0.53 9.86 -28.58
C ASN A 759 1.29 10.59 -27.43
N PRO A 760 1.97 9.88 -26.51
CA PRO A 760 2.78 10.55 -25.50
C PRO A 760 3.91 11.34 -26.17
N LYS A 761 4.06 12.59 -25.76
CA LYS A 761 5.11 13.49 -26.29
C LYS A 761 5.77 14.26 -25.16
N GLN A 762 7.08 14.22 -25.11
CA GLN A 762 7.87 15.05 -24.21
C GLN A 762 7.84 16.51 -24.70
N LEU A 763 7.60 17.45 -23.80
CA LEU A 763 7.45 18.86 -24.11
C LEU A 763 8.73 19.66 -23.83
N ASP A 764 9.44 19.30 -22.77
CA ASP A 764 10.68 19.95 -22.36
C ASP A 764 11.89 19.01 -22.45
N SER A 765 13.08 19.59 -22.51
CA SER A 765 14.37 18.89 -22.43
C SER A 765 14.95 18.89 -21.01
N ASP A 766 14.32 19.59 -20.08
CA ASP A 766 14.80 19.76 -18.72
C ASP A 766 14.51 18.47 -17.91
N SER A 767 15.38 18.18 -16.96
CA SER A 767 15.27 16.98 -16.12
C SER A 767 14.65 17.27 -14.75
N TYR A 768 13.99 18.43 -14.58
CA TYR A 768 13.49 18.93 -13.30
C TYR A 768 12.09 19.55 -13.38
N GLY A 769 11.31 19.22 -14.42
CA GLY A 769 9.97 19.75 -14.63
C GLY A 769 8.90 19.07 -13.79
N ASP A 770 8.09 19.84 -13.03
CA ASP A 770 7.02 19.33 -12.19
C ASP A 770 5.82 20.27 -12.12
N LEU A 771 4.69 19.77 -11.59
CA LEU A 771 3.44 20.51 -11.38
C LEU A 771 2.95 21.28 -12.62
N PRO A 772 2.72 20.64 -13.76
CA PRO A 772 2.35 21.32 -14.97
C PRO A 772 0.93 21.89 -14.93
N SER A 773 0.71 23.06 -15.54
CA SER A 773 -0.58 23.72 -15.74
C SER A 773 -0.70 24.22 -17.17
N CYS A 774 -1.84 24.00 -17.81
CA CYS A 774 -2.08 24.38 -19.20
C CYS A 774 -2.81 25.74 -19.28
N SER A 775 -2.45 26.53 -20.29
CA SER A 775 -3.24 27.71 -20.64
C SER A 775 -4.64 27.31 -21.18
N PRO A 776 -5.68 28.15 -20.99
CA PRO A 776 -7.03 27.84 -21.42
C PRO A 776 -7.18 27.56 -22.92
N ASP A 777 -6.31 28.17 -23.74
CA ASP A 777 -6.27 27.94 -25.20
C ASP A 777 -5.55 26.63 -25.59
N GLY A 778 -5.04 25.87 -24.61
CA GLY A 778 -4.37 24.59 -24.81
C GLY A 778 -2.99 24.68 -25.47
N LYS A 779 -2.40 25.87 -25.62
CA LYS A 779 -1.16 26.05 -26.40
C LYS A 779 0.11 26.15 -25.59
N THR A 780 -0.01 26.58 -24.33
CA THR A 780 1.14 26.84 -23.47
C THR A 780 1.02 26.05 -22.18
N VAL A 781 2.10 25.40 -21.78
CA VAL A 781 2.23 24.69 -20.50
C VAL A 781 3.18 25.48 -19.61
N VAL A 782 2.71 25.81 -18.41
CA VAL A 782 3.51 26.40 -17.33
C VAL A 782 3.86 25.29 -16.35
N TYR A 783 5.09 25.26 -15.88
CA TYR A 783 5.55 24.26 -14.92
C TYR A 783 6.66 24.80 -14.02
N LEU A 784 6.89 24.11 -12.89
CA LEU A 784 8.03 24.38 -12.00
C LEU A 784 9.27 23.67 -12.55
N ASN A 785 10.35 24.39 -12.79
CA ASN A 785 11.68 23.81 -12.89
C ASN A 785 12.31 23.82 -11.49
N ALA A 786 12.53 22.63 -10.94
CA ALA A 786 13.05 22.43 -9.59
C ALA A 786 14.57 22.18 -9.57
N SER A 787 15.32 22.71 -10.54
CA SER A 787 16.79 22.67 -10.60
C SER A 787 17.44 23.52 -9.50
N ASP A 788 18.75 23.61 -9.49
CA ASP A 788 19.54 24.46 -8.55
C ASP A 788 19.18 25.95 -8.63
N THR A 789 18.58 26.38 -9.75
CA THR A 789 18.00 27.72 -9.90
C THR A 789 16.50 27.59 -10.17
N PRO A 790 15.67 27.41 -9.12
CA PRO A 790 14.25 27.17 -9.31
C PRO A 790 13.57 28.34 -10.02
N ALA A 791 12.64 27.99 -10.93
CA ALA A 791 11.90 28.99 -11.70
C ALA A 791 10.55 28.42 -12.19
N LEU A 792 9.56 29.29 -12.40
CA LEU A 792 8.44 28.94 -13.25
C LEU A 792 8.85 29.09 -14.73
N MET A 793 8.59 28.04 -15.48
CA MET A 793 8.92 27.94 -16.91
C MET A 793 7.63 27.85 -17.72
N ARG A 794 7.71 28.17 -19.00
CA ARG A 794 6.68 27.88 -19.99
C ARG A 794 7.25 27.20 -21.22
N VAL A 795 6.45 26.31 -21.81
CA VAL A 795 6.79 25.60 -23.05
C VAL A 795 5.54 25.45 -23.90
N SER A 796 5.72 25.35 -25.22
CA SER A 796 4.58 25.05 -26.13
C SER A 796 4.05 23.63 -25.87
N ILE A 797 2.74 23.43 -26.04
CA ILE A 797 2.12 22.09 -26.03
C ILE A 797 2.69 21.18 -27.11
N ASP A 798 3.29 21.74 -28.14
CA ASP A 798 3.99 20.99 -29.19
C ASP A 798 5.48 20.78 -28.90
N GLY A 799 5.92 21.15 -27.69
CA GLY A 799 7.31 21.04 -27.27
C GLY A 799 8.17 22.18 -27.83
N GLY A 800 9.43 22.17 -27.45
CA GLY A 800 10.42 23.17 -27.87
C GLY A 800 11.33 23.63 -26.72
N ALA A 801 12.07 24.73 -26.93
CA ALA A 801 12.89 25.28 -25.87
C ALA A 801 12.05 25.97 -24.79
N PRO A 802 12.15 25.58 -23.54
CA PRO A 802 11.45 26.26 -22.46
C PRO A 802 11.91 27.69 -22.26
N THR A 803 11.04 28.57 -21.84
CA THR A 803 11.37 29.94 -21.47
C THR A 803 11.01 30.23 -20.03
N GLN A 804 11.93 30.89 -19.32
CA GLN A 804 11.73 31.29 -17.93
C GLN A 804 10.71 32.42 -17.84
N ILE A 805 9.76 32.29 -16.88
CA ILE A 805 8.78 33.32 -16.54
C ILE A 805 9.32 34.13 -15.36
N VAL A 806 9.59 33.47 -14.23
CA VAL A 806 10.06 34.12 -12.99
C VAL A 806 10.93 33.16 -12.18
N LYS A 807 12.01 33.68 -11.61
CA LYS A 807 12.90 32.94 -10.68
C LYS A 807 12.25 32.85 -9.30
N GLY A 808 12.48 31.75 -8.62
CA GLY A 808 12.05 31.52 -7.25
C GLY A 808 11.41 30.14 -7.05
N ILE A 809 11.23 29.78 -5.78
CA ILE A 809 10.58 28.54 -5.40
C ILE A 809 9.05 28.80 -5.36
N PHE A 810 8.36 28.25 -6.33
CA PHE A 810 6.90 28.30 -6.40
C PHE A 810 6.34 26.89 -6.40
N THR A 811 5.11 26.72 -5.92
CA THR A 811 4.39 25.45 -5.95
C THR A 811 2.99 25.62 -6.49
N SER A 812 2.43 24.52 -7.02
CA SER A 812 1.05 24.46 -7.55
C SER A 812 0.68 25.59 -8.54
N PRO A 813 1.47 25.89 -9.56
CA PRO A 813 1.12 26.95 -10.50
C PRO A 813 -0.19 26.63 -11.25
N ARG A 814 -1.06 27.63 -11.40
CA ARG A 814 -2.32 27.54 -12.16
C ARG A 814 -2.52 28.77 -13.03
N VAL A 815 -2.71 28.56 -14.31
CA VAL A 815 -3.01 29.62 -15.26
C VAL A 815 -4.48 30.03 -15.09
N SER A 816 -4.75 31.33 -15.06
CA SER A 816 -6.10 31.89 -14.95
C SER A 816 -6.97 31.57 -16.19
N PRO A 817 -8.31 31.57 -16.05
CA PRO A 817 -9.21 31.30 -17.16
C PRO A 817 -9.08 32.28 -18.36
N ASP A 818 -8.55 33.47 -18.15
CA ASP A 818 -8.26 34.47 -19.22
C ASP A 818 -6.85 34.28 -19.82
N GLY A 819 -6.03 33.36 -19.32
CA GLY A 819 -4.69 33.03 -19.78
C GLY A 819 -3.62 34.07 -19.47
N LYS A 820 -3.90 35.10 -18.64
CA LYS A 820 -3.00 36.23 -18.42
C LYS A 820 -2.22 36.17 -17.10
N THR A 821 -2.70 35.42 -16.14
CA THR A 821 -2.16 35.41 -14.79
C THR A 821 -1.88 33.98 -14.34
N ILE A 822 -0.81 33.78 -13.62
CA ILE A 822 -0.49 32.53 -12.94
C ILE A 822 -0.70 32.76 -11.44
N ALA A 823 -1.52 31.93 -10.81
CA ALA A 823 -1.57 31.81 -9.36
C ALA A 823 -0.61 30.72 -8.91
N ALA A 824 0.25 31.02 -7.94
CA ALA A 824 1.19 30.05 -7.38
C ALA A 824 1.52 30.39 -5.93
N PHE A 825 1.77 29.36 -5.12
CA PHE A 825 2.32 29.58 -3.77
C PHE A 825 3.82 29.81 -3.82
N SER A 826 4.31 30.66 -2.91
CA SER A 826 5.72 30.71 -2.55
C SER A 826 5.91 30.57 -1.05
N VAL A 827 7.00 29.93 -0.66
CA VAL A 827 7.46 29.84 0.72
C VAL A 827 8.77 30.60 0.79
N PRO A 828 8.75 31.90 1.11
CA PRO A 828 9.95 32.73 1.08
C PRO A 828 10.97 32.33 2.15
N ASP A 829 10.53 31.67 3.23
CA ASP A 829 11.33 31.20 4.35
C ASP A 829 10.52 30.14 5.11
N ILE A 830 11.18 29.13 5.66
CA ILE A 830 10.51 28.06 6.44
C ILE A 830 9.78 28.61 7.66
N LEU A 831 10.25 29.73 8.19
CA LEU A 831 9.67 30.39 9.37
C LEU A 831 8.57 31.40 9.02
N LYS A 832 8.26 31.61 7.75
CA LYS A 832 7.24 32.57 7.31
C LYS A 832 6.02 31.85 6.74
N PRO A 833 4.82 32.38 6.96
CA PRO A 833 3.63 31.83 6.34
C PRO A 833 3.75 31.82 4.81
N PRO A 834 3.15 30.84 4.16
CA PRO A 834 3.13 30.78 2.70
C PRO A 834 2.37 31.99 2.12
N ARG A 835 2.72 32.34 0.89
CA ARG A 835 2.07 33.44 0.17
C ARG A 835 1.49 32.94 -1.14
N LEU A 836 0.26 33.34 -1.42
CA LEU A 836 -0.37 33.15 -2.74
C LEU A 836 0.01 34.34 -3.62
N ASN A 837 0.69 34.08 -4.72
CA ASN A 837 1.15 35.10 -5.65
C ASN A 837 0.35 35.05 -6.97
N LEU A 838 0.05 36.23 -7.50
CA LEU A 838 -0.50 36.42 -8.84
C LEU A 838 0.59 37.00 -9.74
N ILE A 839 1.01 36.20 -10.70
CA ILE A 839 2.16 36.47 -11.56
C ILE A 839 1.67 36.71 -13.00
N ASP A 840 2.15 37.77 -13.62
CA ASP A 840 1.85 38.02 -15.02
C ASP A 840 2.48 36.95 -15.91
N MET A 841 1.66 36.34 -16.78
CA MET A 841 2.07 35.23 -17.65
C MET A 841 3.17 35.62 -18.65
N ASN A 842 3.26 36.89 -19.03
CA ASN A 842 4.20 37.36 -20.07
C ASN A 842 5.45 38.01 -19.49
N SER A 843 5.28 38.92 -18.50
CA SER A 843 6.38 39.65 -17.91
C SER A 843 7.06 38.95 -16.74
N GLY A 844 6.37 37.98 -16.09
CA GLY A 844 6.83 37.36 -14.86
C GLY A 844 6.71 38.26 -13.63
N GLU A 845 6.08 39.41 -13.75
CA GLU A 845 5.91 40.35 -12.64
C GLU A 845 4.91 39.80 -11.63
N ILE A 846 5.28 39.81 -10.32
CA ILE A 846 4.36 39.50 -9.23
C ILE A 846 3.47 40.71 -8.99
N ARG A 847 2.26 40.70 -9.54
CA ARG A 847 1.29 41.81 -9.41
C ARG A 847 0.72 41.91 -8.00
N ASN A 848 0.48 40.74 -7.38
CA ASN A 848 -0.10 40.67 -6.05
C ASN A 848 0.45 39.48 -5.27
N SER A 849 0.45 39.65 -3.96
CA SER A 849 0.90 38.60 -3.03
C SER A 849 0.04 38.64 -1.77
N PHE A 850 -0.64 37.56 -1.46
CA PHE A 850 -1.56 37.43 -0.33
C PHE A 850 -0.95 36.51 0.73
N GLU A 851 -1.08 36.87 1.99
CA GLU A 851 -0.85 35.94 3.07
C GLU A 851 -2.01 34.96 3.14
N VAL A 852 -1.68 33.68 3.23
CA VAL A 852 -2.65 32.62 3.44
C VAL A 852 -2.43 32.00 4.81
N PRO A 853 -3.41 31.27 5.38
CA PRO A 853 -3.23 30.59 6.66
C PRO A 853 -1.95 29.77 6.67
N ALA A 854 -1.24 29.75 7.81
CA ALA A 854 0.05 29.04 7.94
C ALA A 854 -0.08 27.54 7.64
N GLU A 855 -1.25 26.99 7.87
CA GLU A 855 -1.62 25.59 7.66
C GLU A 855 -2.08 25.28 6.22
N THR A 856 -1.89 26.23 5.30
CA THR A 856 -2.21 26.02 3.89
C THR A 856 -1.31 24.93 3.31
N ALA A 857 -1.91 23.99 2.57
CA ALA A 857 -1.20 22.90 1.90
C ALA A 857 -0.36 23.43 0.73
N VAL A 858 0.81 23.94 0.97
CA VAL A 858 1.73 24.46 -0.07
C VAL A 858 2.80 23.48 -0.44
N GLN A 859 3.15 22.55 0.46
CA GLN A 859 4.13 21.49 0.28
C GLN A 859 3.53 20.16 0.71
N GLY A 860 4.09 19.08 0.26
CA GLY A 860 3.66 17.73 0.60
C GLY A 860 3.35 16.90 -0.65
N GLU A 861 3.14 15.62 -0.40
CA GLU A 861 2.79 14.66 -1.43
C GLU A 861 1.46 15.02 -2.07
N GLY A 862 1.41 14.86 -3.38
CA GLY A 862 0.19 15.03 -4.14
C GLY A 862 0.16 16.31 -4.99
N GLY A 863 -0.64 16.25 -6.02
CA GLY A 863 -0.77 17.20 -7.10
C GLY A 863 -1.15 18.62 -6.68
N HIS A 864 -1.78 19.29 -7.57
CA HIS A 864 -2.10 20.69 -7.39
C HIS A 864 -3.00 20.97 -6.19
N LYS A 865 -2.57 21.87 -5.32
CA LYS A 865 -3.27 22.30 -4.10
C LYS A 865 -4.07 23.60 -4.32
N LEU A 866 -4.09 24.13 -5.55
CA LEU A 866 -4.64 25.41 -5.93
C LEU A 866 -5.38 25.29 -7.25
N GLU A 867 -6.51 26.03 -7.41
CA GLU A 867 -7.31 26.08 -8.63
C GLU A 867 -8.00 27.46 -8.76
N TRP A 868 -8.15 27.95 -9.98
CA TRP A 868 -8.99 29.13 -10.23
C TRP A 868 -10.46 28.75 -10.29
N THR A 869 -11.35 29.64 -9.80
CA THR A 869 -12.76 29.54 -10.18
C THR A 869 -12.91 29.77 -11.68
N ASN A 870 -13.87 29.11 -12.33
CA ASN A 870 -14.08 29.22 -13.79
C ASN A 870 -14.37 30.66 -14.25
N ASP A 871 -14.92 31.51 -13.38
CA ASP A 871 -15.14 32.92 -13.64
C ASP A 871 -13.89 33.81 -13.42
N GLY A 872 -12.80 33.23 -13.00
CA GLY A 872 -11.53 33.93 -12.73
C GLY A 872 -11.53 34.92 -11.57
N ARG A 873 -12.60 34.91 -10.73
CA ARG A 873 -12.78 35.90 -9.64
C ARG A 873 -12.19 35.47 -8.32
N SER A 874 -11.85 34.20 -8.17
CA SER A 874 -11.25 33.68 -6.94
C SER A 874 -10.24 32.56 -7.25
N VAL A 875 -9.32 32.36 -6.32
CA VAL A 875 -8.42 31.25 -6.27
C VAL A 875 -8.79 30.36 -5.09
N ILE A 876 -9.00 29.08 -5.34
CA ILE A 876 -9.36 28.07 -4.34
C ILE A 876 -8.10 27.32 -3.92
N PHE A 877 -7.98 27.01 -2.63
CA PHE A 877 -6.85 26.24 -2.10
C PHE A 877 -7.24 25.43 -0.86
N ILE A 878 -6.40 24.45 -0.51
CA ILE A 878 -6.57 23.55 0.64
C ILE A 878 -5.90 24.13 1.87
N VAL A 879 -6.61 24.16 3.01
CA VAL A 879 -6.06 24.39 4.35
C VAL A 879 -6.18 23.11 5.15
N LEU A 880 -5.06 22.59 5.67
CA LEU A 880 -4.98 21.27 6.32
C LEU A 880 -5.27 21.32 7.82
N LYS A 881 -4.91 22.42 8.49
CA LYS A 881 -5.08 22.63 9.93
C LYS A 881 -5.94 23.83 10.18
N ASP A 882 -7.09 23.59 10.55
CA ASP A 882 -7.95 24.37 11.42
C ASP A 882 -8.69 23.28 12.21
N GLU A 883 -9.46 23.55 13.23
CA GLU A 883 -10.29 22.54 13.88
C GLU A 883 -11.06 21.67 12.87
N THR A 884 -11.15 22.13 11.59
CA THR A 884 -11.68 21.38 10.46
C THR A 884 -10.92 21.69 9.17
N PRO A 885 -10.27 20.72 8.49
CA PRO A 885 -9.70 20.90 7.16
C PRO A 885 -10.74 21.45 6.17
N GLY A 886 -10.29 22.23 5.19
CA GLY A 886 -11.25 22.84 4.30
C GLY A 886 -10.69 23.36 2.98
N LEU A 887 -11.59 23.59 2.02
CA LEU A 887 -11.30 24.43 0.86
C LEU A 887 -11.62 25.88 1.19
N TRP A 888 -10.69 26.76 0.83
CA TRP A 888 -10.79 28.19 1.00
C TRP A 888 -10.73 28.89 -0.34
N ALA A 889 -11.41 30.00 -0.47
CA ALA A 889 -11.38 30.84 -1.67
C ALA A 889 -10.85 32.24 -1.32
N GLN A 890 -9.82 32.68 -2.04
CA GLN A 890 -9.29 34.03 -2.01
C GLN A 890 -9.89 34.80 -3.19
N PRO A 891 -10.75 35.82 -2.95
CA PRO A 891 -11.22 36.70 -4.00
C PRO A 891 -10.09 37.51 -4.63
N VAL A 892 -10.11 37.63 -5.96
CA VAL A 892 -9.14 38.36 -6.76
C VAL A 892 -9.89 39.45 -7.53
N THR A 893 -9.52 40.70 -7.34
CA THR A 893 -10.08 41.81 -8.11
C THR A 893 -9.24 42.10 -9.36
N ALA A 894 -9.86 42.61 -10.42
CA ALA A 894 -9.16 42.96 -11.65
C ALA A 894 -8.05 44.01 -11.47
N THR A 895 -8.14 44.80 -10.41
CA THR A 895 -7.15 45.82 -10.03
C THR A 895 -6.11 45.32 -9.03
N GLY A 896 -6.25 44.06 -8.55
CA GLY A 896 -5.24 43.42 -7.72
C GLY A 896 -5.15 43.86 -6.27
N ALA A 897 -5.98 44.76 -5.80
CA ALA A 897 -5.96 45.14 -4.37
C ALA A 897 -6.69 44.09 -3.51
N PRO A 898 -6.10 43.60 -2.41
CA PRO A 898 -6.77 42.67 -1.50
C PRO A 898 -7.81 43.46 -0.68
N THR A 899 -9.08 43.33 -1.03
CA THR A 899 -10.17 43.96 -0.26
C THR A 899 -10.87 43.00 0.70
N ILE A 900 -10.66 41.69 0.54
CA ILE A 900 -11.36 40.66 1.30
C ILE A 900 -10.40 39.51 1.61
N SER A 901 -10.34 39.08 2.87
CA SER A 901 -9.60 37.88 3.29
C SER A 901 -10.20 36.61 2.69
N ALA A 902 -9.39 35.60 2.54
CA ALA A 902 -9.84 34.27 2.12
C ALA A 902 -10.96 33.75 3.04
N LYS A 903 -11.93 33.06 2.45
CA LYS A 903 -13.06 32.48 3.18
C LYS A 903 -13.15 30.98 2.93
N ARG A 904 -13.49 30.23 3.97
CA ARG A 904 -13.77 28.81 3.86
C ARG A 904 -15.07 28.59 3.10
N ILE A 905 -15.00 27.74 2.07
CA ILE A 905 -16.14 27.42 1.20
C ILE A 905 -16.60 25.98 1.35
N MET A 906 -15.75 25.07 1.88
CA MET A 906 -16.11 23.69 2.16
C MET A 906 -15.31 23.22 3.37
N SER A 907 -15.93 22.41 4.25
CA SER A 907 -15.30 21.77 5.41
C SER A 907 -15.24 20.26 5.19
N PHE A 908 -14.20 19.63 5.73
CA PHE A 908 -14.01 18.19 5.72
C PHE A 908 -13.96 17.64 7.15
N PRO A 909 -14.19 16.32 7.36
CA PRO A 909 -14.01 15.72 8.68
C PRO A 909 -12.60 15.98 9.25
N PRO A 910 -12.46 16.22 10.56
CA PRO A 910 -11.17 16.58 11.15
C PRO A 910 -10.06 15.56 10.95
N GLU A 911 -10.42 14.28 10.84
CA GLU A 911 -9.47 13.15 10.68
C GLU A 911 -9.11 12.87 9.22
N SER A 912 -9.65 13.65 8.27
CA SER A 912 -9.43 13.41 6.85
C SER A 912 -8.42 14.39 6.25
N SER A 913 -7.52 13.88 5.43
CA SER A 913 -6.64 14.68 4.58
C SER A 913 -7.25 14.82 3.18
N VAL A 914 -7.22 16.04 2.64
CA VAL A 914 -7.55 16.30 1.25
C VAL A 914 -6.25 16.47 0.48
N TYR A 915 -6.01 15.57 -0.48
CA TYR A 915 -4.75 15.50 -1.21
C TYR A 915 -4.73 16.37 -2.47
N ALA A 916 -5.81 16.37 -3.22
CA ALA A 916 -5.94 17.11 -4.46
C ALA A 916 -7.41 17.38 -4.76
N PHE A 917 -7.70 18.34 -5.63
CA PHE A 917 -9.05 18.62 -6.11
C PHE A 917 -9.06 19.23 -7.51
N ALA A 918 -10.19 19.13 -8.21
CA ALA A 918 -10.42 19.79 -9.48
C ALA A 918 -11.90 20.16 -9.65
N GLN A 919 -12.18 21.22 -10.39
CA GLN A 919 -13.54 21.60 -10.74
C GLN A 919 -14.00 20.89 -12.01
N SER A 920 -15.33 20.67 -12.13
CA SER A 920 -15.94 20.25 -13.39
C SER A 920 -15.78 21.34 -14.46
N PRO A 921 -15.77 20.98 -15.75
CA PRO A 921 -15.63 21.96 -16.82
C PRO A 921 -16.67 23.07 -16.80
N ASP A 922 -17.88 22.82 -16.28
CA ASP A 922 -18.95 23.82 -16.12
C ASP A 922 -18.88 24.60 -14.78
N GLY A 923 -17.92 24.28 -13.91
CA GLY A 923 -17.71 24.93 -12.60
C GLY A 923 -18.78 24.63 -11.55
N LYS A 924 -19.70 23.70 -11.79
CA LYS A 924 -20.83 23.43 -10.89
C LYS A 924 -20.57 22.31 -9.90
N GLN A 925 -19.56 21.51 -10.15
CA GLN A 925 -19.15 20.41 -9.29
C GLN A 925 -17.64 20.47 -9.01
N ILE A 926 -17.24 19.83 -7.91
CA ILE A 926 -15.85 19.65 -7.54
C ILE A 926 -15.62 18.19 -7.27
N VAL A 927 -14.51 17.65 -7.77
CA VAL A 927 -13.96 16.36 -7.37
C VAL A 927 -12.77 16.60 -6.45
N PHE A 928 -12.63 15.79 -5.42
CA PHE A 928 -11.48 15.84 -4.51
C PHE A 928 -11.07 14.46 -4.06
N ALA A 929 -9.78 14.31 -3.84
CA ALA A 929 -9.20 13.11 -3.25
C ALA A 929 -9.14 13.27 -1.74
N GLN A 930 -9.83 12.40 -1.02
CA GLN A 930 -9.89 12.40 0.44
C GLN A 930 -9.45 11.05 1.00
N GLY A 931 -8.66 11.06 2.05
CA GLY A 931 -8.20 9.86 2.71
C GLY A 931 -7.54 10.13 4.05
N GLN A 932 -6.69 9.21 4.48
CA GLN A 932 -5.96 9.28 5.74
C GLN A 932 -4.54 8.76 5.54
N ALA A 933 -3.59 9.34 6.26
CA ALA A 933 -2.28 8.77 6.48
C ALA A 933 -2.32 7.99 7.80
N LEU A 934 -2.37 6.68 7.74
CA LEU A 934 -2.33 5.83 8.93
C LEU A 934 -0.87 5.54 9.27
N THR A 935 -0.47 5.90 10.49
CA THR A 935 0.90 5.78 10.96
C THR A 935 0.97 4.84 12.15
N ASP A 936 1.73 3.76 12.01
CA ASP A 936 1.87 2.74 13.05
C ASP A 936 3.33 2.35 13.26
N ALA A 937 3.68 2.08 14.52
CA ALA A 937 5.00 1.58 14.87
C ALA A 937 5.13 0.11 14.45
N VAL A 938 6.21 -0.22 13.74
CA VAL A 938 6.50 -1.58 13.26
C VAL A 938 7.92 -2.01 13.65
N LEU A 939 8.10 -3.33 13.80
CA LEU A 939 9.42 -3.95 13.92
C LEU A 939 9.78 -4.67 12.64
N ILE A 940 11.02 -4.47 12.20
CA ILE A 940 11.61 -5.18 11.06
C ILE A 940 12.72 -6.08 11.59
N SER A 941 12.65 -7.36 11.28
CA SER A 941 13.66 -8.36 11.65
C SER A 941 14.24 -9.03 10.41
N HIS A 942 15.46 -9.55 10.51
CA HIS A 942 16.18 -10.23 9.42
C HIS A 942 16.37 -9.33 8.18
N PHE A 943 16.80 -8.10 8.39
CA PHE A 943 16.92 -7.09 7.34
C PHE A 943 18.36 -6.89 6.80
N HIS A 944 19.35 -7.61 7.32
CA HIS A 944 20.77 -7.56 6.91
C HIS A 944 21.37 -8.94 6.63
#